data_38c3539b22ae68320df8ad16d7a10d3c
#
_entry.id   38c3539b22ae68320df8ad16d7a10d3c
#
_cell.length_a   1.000
_cell.length_b   1.000
_cell.length_c   1.000
_cell.angle_alpha   90.00
_cell.angle_beta   90.00
_cell.angle_gamma   90.00
#
_symmetry.space_group_name_H-M   'P 1'
#
loop_
_entity.id
_entity.type
_entity.pdbx_description
1 polymer ?
#
loop_
_entity_poly.entity_id
_entity_poly.type
_entity_poly.pdbx_seq_one_letter_code
_entity_poly.pdbx_strand_id
1 'polypeptide(L)'
;MPKALKWKFALLAFLLVSSVVLVLPSFYPNTPQWFKKYVYQEGLKLGLDLQGGMHLILKVDVDQAVKNAAQLAAQDLKDALKRQGITIVRRKSENPDEILIAVPNKSSLEKIKEVIKEDFPNLVIKSINEESRFPTISLALSPKEEQFIREHAVEQSLEIIRNRIDQFGVTEPVIVRQGEDEIVVQLPGVKDPKRAIKLIGQTAQLEFKLVDDDTNVDLGTLIRKAIEDGRLPRNYNAKQLNAVLKGQIPRGDKIYIMKRVDSRTGAVSNVPILLKDKTLMTGDAVKTAHVRIGGTYNEPYVALELTDRGARIFEKITEENVGKRLAIVLDGVVRSAPVIREKIGGGHAQISGSFTHEEAADLAIVLRAGALPAPVKIIQNVTVGPSLGRDSIQKGLISGVAGAIFVMIFMVIYYRLSGFIADVAVLLNLVFLMAVLALFQATLTLPGIAGIILTIGMGVDSNVLIFERMREEKALGKPLKAFIDGGYDKAFWTIVDAHVTTLITALALFLFGTGPIKGFAVTLSAGIIINLFTAIYATRWVYEWLLYKNAIKDLSFLQIVGKTNIDFIGKRNISLAISAVLVLTGIVAFIQINRGSANLGVDFAGGTMVQYKADKPFKLEDVRKALSAAGLKGYALQEVPDENILIVRVKKSVATVGDIEEKITKALEQGLSGYKFSIESKTEIGSTVSKELRRKAIIAILISLAGIIGYLAFRFNISFGVAAAIATFHDVLAVLGIFYLLNKEINLLIVTALLTLAGYSLTDTVVVFDRIRENMKRYRKLSFAEIINRSVNEMLSRTIITSITTLIVVLSLYFFGGVVIHDFAFALVLGIIVGTYSSVFVASPIVYMWHKGKAPR
;
A
#
# COMPACT_ATOMS: atom_id res chain seq x y z
N MET A 1 -5.66 52.51 9.73
CA MET A 1 -6.13 51.13 9.75
C MET A 1 -6.51 50.77 11.19
N PRO A 2 -7.73 50.30 11.47
CA PRO A 2 -8.14 49.90 12.82
C PRO A 2 -7.16 48.89 13.43
N LYS A 3 -6.93 48.98 14.77
CA LYS A 3 -5.98 48.06 15.45
C LYS A 3 -6.30 46.60 15.17
N ALA A 4 -7.57 46.22 15.22
CA ALA A 4 -8.01 44.86 14.93
C ALA A 4 -7.61 44.38 13.51
N LEU A 5 -7.75 45.23 12.50
CA LEU A 5 -7.41 44.87 11.12
C LEU A 5 -5.88 44.79 10.92
N LYS A 6 -5.07 45.59 11.65
CA LYS A 6 -3.60 45.43 11.63
C LYS A 6 -3.18 44.07 12.18
N TRP A 7 -3.78 43.58 13.26
CA TRP A 7 -3.48 42.28 13.84
C TRP A 7 -3.91 41.11 12.91
N LYS A 8 -5.05 41.25 12.21
CA LYS A 8 -5.50 40.24 11.22
C LYS A 8 -4.47 40.09 10.09
N PHE A 9 -3.99 41.20 9.52
CA PHE A 9 -2.96 41.16 8.48
C PHE A 9 -1.58 40.73 8.99
N ALA A 10 -1.22 41.13 10.23
CA ALA A 10 0.01 40.64 10.86
C ALA A 10 0.00 39.14 11.06
N LEU A 11 -1.13 38.56 11.50
CA LEU A 11 -1.31 37.12 11.59
C LEU A 11 -1.21 36.45 10.22
N LEU A 12 -1.87 36.98 9.19
CA LEU A 12 -1.81 36.43 7.84
C LEU A 12 -0.38 36.48 7.28
N ALA A 13 0.33 37.57 7.46
CA ALA A 13 1.72 37.72 7.05
C ALA A 13 2.64 36.72 7.80
N PHE A 14 2.45 36.58 9.11
CA PHE A 14 3.19 35.61 9.92
C PHE A 14 2.96 34.18 9.43
N LEU A 15 1.70 33.79 9.21
CA LEU A 15 1.37 32.47 8.68
C LEU A 15 1.99 32.26 7.30
N LEU A 16 1.93 33.25 6.42
CA LEU A 16 2.51 33.16 5.08
C LEU A 16 4.04 33.00 5.13
N VAL A 17 4.72 33.85 5.91
CA VAL A 17 6.18 33.80 6.07
C VAL A 17 6.60 32.46 6.67
N SER A 18 5.92 32.00 7.74
CA SER A 18 6.18 30.72 8.36
C SER A 18 5.97 29.57 7.38
N SER A 19 4.92 29.63 6.56
CA SER A 19 4.64 28.61 5.54
C SER A 19 5.71 28.54 4.47
N VAL A 20 6.15 29.70 3.96
CA VAL A 20 7.24 29.76 2.98
C VAL A 20 8.54 29.21 3.56
N VAL A 21 8.85 29.54 4.82
CA VAL A 21 10.04 29.01 5.53
C VAL A 21 10.01 27.49 5.65
N LEU A 22 8.85 26.90 6.01
CA LEU A 22 8.68 25.45 6.14
C LEU A 22 8.81 24.70 4.81
N VAL A 23 8.39 25.33 3.71
CA VAL A 23 8.39 24.70 2.39
C VAL A 23 9.70 24.91 1.62
N LEU A 24 10.47 25.93 2.02
CA LEU A 24 11.71 26.33 1.34
C LEU A 24 12.72 25.18 1.07
N PRO A 25 12.99 24.26 2.02
CA PRO A 25 13.92 23.14 1.77
C PRO A 25 13.48 22.21 0.64
N SER A 26 12.18 22.12 0.36
CA SER A 26 11.63 21.25 -0.70
C SER A 26 11.93 21.79 -2.10
N PHE A 27 11.95 23.11 -2.28
CA PHE A 27 12.20 23.75 -3.56
C PHE A 27 13.66 24.16 -3.77
N TYR A 28 14.40 24.36 -2.68
CA TYR A 28 15.81 24.75 -2.70
C TYR A 28 16.65 23.77 -1.87
N PRO A 29 17.04 22.62 -2.44
CA PRO A 29 17.78 21.58 -1.72
C PRO A 29 19.12 22.05 -1.14
N ASN A 30 19.73 23.08 -1.74
CA ASN A 30 21.00 23.69 -1.32
C ASN A 30 20.80 24.79 -0.26
N THR A 31 19.75 24.67 0.59
CA THR A 31 19.59 25.58 1.72
C THR A 31 20.86 25.59 2.61
N PRO A 32 21.28 26.77 3.10
CA PRO A 32 22.47 26.89 3.93
C PRO A 32 22.41 25.99 5.17
N GLN A 33 23.55 25.47 5.61
CA GLN A 33 23.61 24.54 6.76
C GLN A 33 23.04 25.15 8.04
N TRP A 34 23.23 26.49 8.25
CA TRP A 34 22.65 27.19 9.40
C TRP A 34 21.12 27.14 9.38
N PHE A 35 20.50 27.28 8.18
CA PHE A 35 19.05 27.20 8.03
C PHE A 35 18.53 25.81 8.42
N LYS A 36 19.15 24.74 7.87
CA LYS A 36 18.80 23.34 8.21
C LYS A 36 18.97 23.06 9.71
N LYS A 37 20.03 23.60 10.33
CA LYS A 37 20.34 23.34 11.74
C LYS A 37 19.44 24.08 12.72
N TYR A 38 19.05 25.33 12.41
CA TYR A 38 18.39 26.21 13.39
C TYR A 38 16.96 26.60 13.04
N VAL A 39 16.52 26.40 11.78
CA VAL A 39 15.20 26.82 11.33
C VAL A 39 14.33 25.63 11.01
N TYR A 40 14.66 24.88 9.96
CA TYR A 40 13.94 23.68 9.56
C TYR A 40 14.78 22.80 8.63
N GLN A 41 14.95 21.54 9.00
CA GLN A 41 15.82 20.62 8.27
C GLN A 41 15.10 19.89 7.15
N GLU A 42 13.84 19.54 7.36
CA GLU A 42 13.10 18.60 6.52
C GLU A 42 12.17 19.39 5.58
N GLY A 43 12.03 18.92 4.34
CA GLY A 43 11.04 19.42 3.39
C GLY A 43 9.83 18.49 3.30
N LEU A 44 9.15 18.54 2.16
CA LEU A 44 8.07 17.61 1.82
C LEU A 44 8.63 16.21 1.62
N LYS A 45 8.06 15.22 2.29
CA LYS A 45 8.36 13.81 2.02
C LYS A 45 7.59 13.33 0.80
N LEU A 46 8.29 12.83 -0.20
CA LEU A 46 7.68 12.23 -1.38
C LEU A 46 7.42 10.75 -1.16
N GLY A 47 6.30 10.24 -1.66
CA GLY A 47 5.98 8.82 -1.65
C GLY A 47 6.82 8.01 -2.64
N LEU A 48 6.81 6.71 -2.48
CA LEU A 48 7.52 5.77 -3.36
C LEU A 48 7.03 5.84 -4.81
N ASP A 49 5.78 6.15 -5.00
CA ASP A 49 5.13 6.37 -6.30
C ASP A 49 5.66 7.61 -7.04
N LEU A 50 6.27 8.55 -6.31
CA LEU A 50 6.89 9.76 -6.87
C LEU A 50 8.41 9.69 -6.93
N GLN A 51 9.07 9.14 -5.92
CA GLN A 51 10.53 9.00 -5.90
C GLN A 51 11.03 7.80 -6.70
N GLY A 52 10.14 6.83 -6.95
CA GLY A 52 10.53 5.49 -7.33
C GLY A 52 11.02 4.70 -6.11
N GLY A 53 11.03 3.40 -6.22
CA GLY A 53 11.46 2.52 -5.15
C GLY A 53 10.58 1.29 -5.00
N MET A 54 10.61 0.67 -3.83
CA MET A 54 9.94 -0.59 -3.58
C MET A 54 9.17 -0.55 -2.26
N HIS A 55 7.95 -1.08 -2.30
CA HIS A 55 7.09 -1.31 -1.13
C HIS A 55 6.77 -2.79 -1.03
N LEU A 56 7.19 -3.43 0.04
CA LEU A 56 6.93 -4.83 0.33
C LEU A 56 6.09 -4.96 1.58
N ILE A 57 5.18 -5.93 1.58
CA ILE A 57 4.59 -6.46 2.80
C ILE A 57 5.03 -7.91 2.91
N LEU A 58 5.71 -8.20 4.01
CA LEU A 58 6.27 -9.51 4.34
C LEU A 58 5.43 -10.11 5.45
N LYS A 59 5.05 -11.38 5.29
CA LYS A 59 4.40 -12.16 6.34
C LYS A 59 5.42 -13.09 6.95
N VAL A 60 5.63 -12.99 8.27
CA VAL A 60 6.48 -13.89 9.05
C VAL A 60 5.73 -15.17 9.32
N ASP A 61 6.34 -16.33 9.05
CA ASP A 61 5.75 -17.64 9.34
C ASP A 61 5.94 -17.96 10.83
N VAL A 62 5.17 -17.28 11.68
CA VAL A 62 5.26 -17.41 13.15
C VAL A 62 4.95 -18.83 13.63
N ASP A 63 4.13 -19.60 12.89
CA ASP A 63 3.87 -21.00 13.20
C ASP A 63 5.14 -21.84 13.02
N GLN A 64 5.95 -21.54 12.01
CA GLN A 64 7.24 -22.21 11.82
C GLN A 64 8.23 -21.79 12.92
N ALA A 65 8.19 -20.56 13.43
CA ALA A 65 9.00 -20.15 14.58
C ALA A 65 8.65 -20.95 15.83
N VAL A 66 7.37 -21.12 16.14
CA VAL A 66 6.90 -21.95 17.26
C VAL A 66 7.37 -23.40 17.11
N LYS A 67 7.25 -23.96 15.89
CA LYS A 67 7.73 -25.33 15.60
C LYS A 67 9.24 -25.47 15.79
N ASN A 68 10.01 -24.48 15.33
CA ASN A 68 11.46 -24.49 15.48
C ASN A 68 11.84 -24.41 16.97
N ALA A 69 11.19 -23.56 17.75
CA ALA A 69 11.42 -23.45 19.19
C ALA A 69 11.02 -24.74 19.94
N ALA A 70 9.89 -25.35 19.59
CA ALA A 70 9.48 -26.63 20.15
C ALA A 70 10.48 -27.74 19.82
N GLN A 71 11.04 -27.76 18.62
CA GLN A 71 12.06 -28.72 18.23
C GLN A 71 13.36 -28.54 18.99
N LEU A 72 13.77 -27.29 19.24
CA LEU A 72 14.94 -26.97 20.02
C LEU A 72 14.75 -27.38 21.49
N ALA A 73 13.62 -27.02 22.09
CA ALA A 73 13.27 -27.44 23.46
C ALA A 73 13.24 -28.96 23.63
N ALA A 74 12.75 -29.69 22.60
CA ALA A 74 12.79 -31.16 22.61
C ALA A 74 14.21 -31.72 22.56
N GLN A 75 15.10 -31.08 21.82
CA GLN A 75 16.51 -31.49 21.76
C GLN A 75 17.23 -31.17 23.08
N ASP A 76 17.00 -30.01 23.65
CA ASP A 76 17.58 -29.62 24.93
C ASP A 76 17.12 -30.53 26.07
N LEU A 77 15.82 -30.88 26.08
CA LEU A 77 15.28 -31.86 27.01
C LEU A 77 15.94 -33.24 26.86
N LYS A 78 16.12 -33.70 25.63
CA LYS A 78 16.80 -34.97 25.33
C LYS A 78 18.24 -34.96 25.83
N ASP A 79 18.95 -33.87 25.63
CA ASP A 79 20.36 -33.73 26.06
C ASP A 79 20.49 -33.59 27.59
N ALA A 80 19.52 -32.92 28.25
CA ALA A 80 19.43 -32.86 29.69
C ALA A 80 19.17 -34.26 30.34
N LEU A 81 18.18 -34.97 29.82
CA LEU A 81 17.85 -36.33 30.29
C LEU A 81 19.00 -37.33 30.03
N LYS A 82 19.70 -37.19 28.90
CA LYS A 82 20.88 -38.02 28.61
C LYS A 82 22.02 -37.79 29.62
N ARG A 83 22.21 -36.56 30.09
CA ARG A 83 23.17 -36.25 31.13
C ARG A 83 22.82 -36.90 32.47
N GLN A 84 21.53 -37.14 32.74
CA GLN A 84 21.02 -37.87 33.91
C GLN A 84 20.91 -39.36 33.69
N GLY A 85 21.44 -39.91 32.59
CA GLY A 85 21.44 -41.34 32.28
C GLY A 85 20.12 -41.86 31.70
N ILE A 86 19.15 -41.00 31.37
CA ILE A 86 17.86 -41.38 30.79
C ILE A 86 17.88 -41.17 29.30
N THR A 87 17.74 -42.26 28.52
CA THR A 87 17.69 -42.18 27.07
C THR A 87 16.24 -42.20 26.58
N ILE A 88 15.81 -41.14 25.93
CA ILE A 88 14.47 -41.01 25.34
C ILE A 88 14.53 -41.12 23.82
N VAL A 89 13.42 -41.59 23.20
CA VAL A 89 13.29 -41.66 21.75
C VAL A 89 12.16 -40.75 21.32
N ARG A 90 12.47 -39.80 20.44
CA ARG A 90 11.48 -38.92 19.85
C ARG A 90 10.66 -39.69 18.81
N ARG A 91 9.32 -39.63 18.91
CA ARG A 91 8.40 -40.14 17.92
C ARG A 91 7.78 -39.01 17.09
N LYS A 92 7.32 -39.34 15.91
CA LYS A 92 6.59 -38.40 15.07
C LYS A 92 5.20 -38.20 15.67
N SER A 93 4.80 -37.00 15.98
CA SER A 93 3.44 -36.65 16.36
C SER A 93 2.57 -36.38 15.13
N GLU A 94 1.28 -36.67 15.22
CA GLU A 94 0.29 -36.29 14.22
C GLU A 94 0.07 -34.79 14.21
N ASN A 95 0.15 -34.14 15.39
CA ASN A 95 0.10 -32.69 15.54
C ASN A 95 1.51 -32.10 15.43
N PRO A 96 1.74 -31.19 14.46
CA PRO A 96 3.05 -30.56 14.25
C PRO A 96 3.59 -29.77 15.44
N ASP A 97 2.73 -29.29 16.32
CA ASP A 97 3.05 -28.46 17.47
C ASP A 97 3.28 -29.26 18.76
N GLU A 98 3.20 -30.61 18.67
CA GLU A 98 3.42 -31.51 19.79
C GLU A 98 4.72 -32.28 19.66
N ILE A 99 5.43 -32.39 20.77
CA ILE A 99 6.65 -33.17 20.94
C ILE A 99 6.28 -34.49 21.57
N LEU A 100 6.35 -35.59 20.80
CA LEU A 100 6.06 -36.93 21.33
C LEU A 100 7.37 -37.64 21.68
N ILE A 101 7.56 -37.93 22.95
CA ILE A 101 8.72 -38.67 23.46
C ILE A 101 8.30 -40.05 24.00
N ALA A 102 9.04 -41.10 23.65
CA ALA A 102 8.90 -42.41 24.23
C ALA A 102 9.93 -42.62 25.32
N VAL A 103 9.48 -43.13 26.46
CA VAL A 103 10.24 -43.30 27.72
C VAL A 103 10.62 -44.77 27.83
N PRO A 104 11.84 -45.12 28.31
CA PRO A 104 12.32 -46.49 28.35
C PRO A 104 11.52 -47.40 29.30
N ASN A 105 11.07 -46.86 30.45
CA ASN A 105 10.33 -47.56 31.45
C ASN A 105 9.45 -46.63 32.29
N LYS A 106 8.49 -47.18 33.05
CA LYS A 106 7.60 -46.42 33.95
C LYS A 106 8.33 -45.74 35.10
N SER A 107 9.41 -46.32 35.61
CA SER A 107 10.18 -45.73 36.74
C SER A 107 10.90 -44.44 36.34
N SER A 108 11.24 -44.28 35.06
CA SER A 108 11.84 -43.04 34.55
C SER A 108 10.84 -41.94 34.33
N LEU A 109 9.54 -42.21 34.33
CA LEU A 109 8.48 -41.28 34.00
C LEU A 109 8.41 -40.13 35.04
N GLU A 110 8.49 -40.44 36.32
CA GLU A 110 8.43 -39.46 37.40
C GLU A 110 9.63 -38.53 37.38
N LYS A 111 10.83 -39.09 37.18
CA LYS A 111 12.05 -38.29 37.04
C LYS A 111 11.96 -37.35 35.84
N ILE A 112 11.41 -37.82 34.71
CA ILE A 112 11.23 -36.97 33.53
C ILE A 112 10.21 -35.85 33.79
N LYS A 113 9.12 -36.13 34.55
CA LYS A 113 8.16 -35.10 34.95
C LYS A 113 8.82 -34.03 35.83
N GLU A 114 9.68 -34.44 36.76
CA GLU A 114 10.42 -33.54 37.66
C GLU A 114 11.36 -32.65 36.86
N VAL A 115 12.19 -33.21 35.97
CA VAL A 115 13.08 -32.46 35.07
C VAL A 115 12.32 -31.47 34.19
N ILE A 116 11.16 -31.90 33.61
CA ILE A 116 10.34 -30.98 32.80
C ILE A 116 9.82 -29.83 33.65
N LYS A 117 9.39 -30.11 34.89
CA LYS A 117 8.82 -29.09 35.78
C LYS A 117 9.88 -28.11 36.28
N GLU A 118 11.09 -28.60 36.60
CA GLU A 118 12.16 -27.76 37.17
C GLU A 118 13.01 -27.06 36.14
N ASP A 119 13.47 -27.79 35.10
CA ASP A 119 14.42 -27.28 34.13
C ASP A 119 13.74 -26.72 32.84
N PHE A 120 12.50 -27.10 32.56
CA PHE A 120 11.78 -26.73 31.34
C PHE A 120 10.39 -26.16 31.63
N PRO A 121 10.25 -25.05 32.36
CA PRO A 121 8.96 -24.46 32.72
C PRO A 121 8.14 -23.94 31.54
N ASN A 122 8.78 -23.78 30.38
CA ASN A 122 8.18 -23.41 29.12
C ASN A 122 7.49 -24.58 28.39
N LEU A 123 7.67 -25.83 28.85
CA LEU A 123 7.01 -27.02 28.32
C LEU A 123 5.86 -27.47 29.23
N VAL A 124 4.75 -27.83 28.60
CA VAL A 124 3.57 -28.39 29.31
C VAL A 124 3.30 -29.81 28.82
N ILE A 125 3.05 -30.72 29.77
CA ILE A 125 2.63 -32.09 29.49
C ILE A 125 1.16 -32.07 29.08
N LYS A 126 0.84 -32.39 27.81
CA LYS A 126 -0.54 -32.47 27.32
C LYS A 126 -1.21 -33.79 27.64
N SER A 127 -0.48 -34.88 27.45
CA SER A 127 -0.99 -36.24 27.72
C SER A 127 0.13 -37.21 27.98
N ILE A 128 -0.17 -38.24 28.74
CA ILE A 128 0.71 -39.35 29.07
C ILE A 128 -0.03 -40.62 28.71
N ASN A 129 0.56 -41.47 27.87
CA ASN A 129 0.03 -42.80 27.58
C ASN A 129 0.95 -43.87 28.20
N GLU A 130 0.45 -44.49 29.24
CA GLU A 130 1.16 -45.49 30.04
C GLU A 130 0.85 -46.96 29.62
N GLU A 131 -0.15 -47.15 28.76
CA GLU A 131 -0.65 -48.48 28.38
C GLU A 131 0.27 -49.20 27.39
N SER A 132 1.17 -48.50 26.73
CA SER A 132 2.11 -49.09 25.78
C SER A 132 3.35 -49.59 26.52
N ARG A 133 4.02 -50.62 25.89
CA ARG A 133 5.28 -51.21 26.40
C ARG A 133 6.34 -50.14 26.66
N PHE A 134 6.29 -49.02 25.96
CA PHE A 134 7.09 -47.81 26.14
C PHE A 134 6.16 -46.65 26.36
N PRO A 135 6.03 -46.14 27.59
CA PRO A 135 5.21 -44.99 27.89
C PRO A 135 5.56 -43.81 26.98
N THR A 136 4.55 -43.07 26.57
CA THR A 136 4.76 -41.86 25.74
C THR A 136 4.23 -40.60 26.40
N ILE A 137 5.02 -39.54 26.35
CA ILE A 137 4.63 -38.22 26.86
C ILE A 137 4.47 -37.33 25.66
N SER A 138 3.30 -36.67 25.54
CA SER A 138 3.07 -35.56 24.61
C SER A 138 3.31 -34.23 25.33
N LEU A 139 4.22 -33.46 24.81
CA LEU A 139 4.60 -32.15 25.31
C LEU A 139 4.26 -31.07 24.28
N ALA A 140 3.95 -29.91 24.75
CA ALA A 140 3.83 -28.70 23.92
C ALA A 140 4.47 -27.50 24.65
N LEU A 141 4.72 -26.44 23.92
CA LEU A 141 5.06 -25.16 24.53
C LEU A 141 3.87 -24.64 25.34
N SER A 142 4.15 -23.95 26.43
CA SER A 142 3.09 -23.28 27.19
C SER A 142 2.43 -22.18 26.35
N PRO A 143 1.12 -21.90 26.51
CA PRO A 143 0.44 -20.86 25.73
C PRO A 143 1.13 -19.48 25.86
N LYS A 144 1.67 -19.18 27.02
CA LYS A 144 2.41 -17.94 27.28
C LYS A 144 3.71 -17.90 26.49
N GLU A 145 4.43 -19.00 26.45
CA GLU A 145 5.69 -19.13 25.69
C GLU A 145 5.42 -19.10 24.19
N GLU A 146 4.36 -19.76 23.73
CA GLU A 146 3.96 -19.72 22.33
C GLU A 146 3.64 -18.29 21.86
N GLN A 147 2.88 -17.53 22.65
CA GLN A 147 2.59 -16.13 22.36
C GLN A 147 3.87 -15.27 22.38
N PHE A 148 4.73 -15.48 23.36
CA PHE A 148 6.01 -14.80 23.44
C PHE A 148 6.87 -15.05 22.20
N ILE A 149 6.98 -16.30 21.76
CA ILE A 149 7.74 -16.67 20.54
C ILE A 149 7.12 -16.00 19.30
N ARG A 150 5.80 -15.99 19.17
CA ARG A 150 5.09 -15.36 18.04
C ARG A 150 5.41 -13.87 17.95
N GLU A 151 5.33 -13.15 19.05
CA GLU A 151 5.61 -11.71 19.12
C GLU A 151 7.08 -11.40 18.85
N HIS A 152 8.00 -12.13 19.51
CA HIS A 152 9.44 -11.94 19.38
C HIS A 152 9.98 -12.33 18.01
N ALA A 153 9.39 -13.34 17.34
CA ALA A 153 9.79 -13.72 16.00
C ALA A 153 9.57 -12.61 14.99
N VAL A 154 8.48 -11.83 15.13
CA VAL A 154 8.22 -10.68 14.26
C VAL A 154 9.19 -9.54 14.55
N GLU A 155 9.41 -9.20 15.82
CA GLU A 155 10.35 -8.15 16.23
C GLU A 155 11.78 -8.46 15.82
N GLN A 156 12.23 -9.68 16.07
CA GLN A 156 13.57 -10.14 15.67
C GLN A 156 13.72 -10.15 14.14
N SER A 157 12.70 -10.58 13.40
CA SER A 157 12.69 -10.51 11.93
C SER A 157 12.80 -9.07 11.44
N LEU A 158 12.08 -8.14 12.07
CA LEU A 158 12.14 -6.71 11.75
C LEU A 158 13.55 -6.14 11.93
N GLU A 159 14.19 -6.43 13.08
CA GLU A 159 15.55 -5.96 13.35
C GLU A 159 16.58 -6.55 12.37
N ILE A 160 16.47 -7.84 12.05
CA ILE A 160 17.37 -8.50 11.09
C ILE A 160 17.19 -7.89 9.69
N ILE A 161 15.94 -7.68 9.26
CA ILE A 161 15.64 -7.06 7.97
C ILE A 161 16.19 -5.63 7.94
N ARG A 162 16.04 -4.85 9.02
CA ARG A 162 16.60 -3.50 9.14
C ARG A 162 18.11 -3.52 8.99
N ASN A 163 18.80 -4.37 9.71
CA ASN A 163 20.26 -4.52 9.64
C ASN A 163 20.74 -4.89 8.24
N ARG A 164 20.01 -5.74 7.53
CA ARG A 164 20.34 -6.12 6.14
C ARG A 164 20.20 -4.94 5.20
N ILE A 165 19.12 -4.16 5.32
CA ILE A 165 18.83 -3.01 4.47
C ILE A 165 19.79 -1.86 4.74
N ASP A 166 20.12 -1.59 5.99
CA ASP A 166 21.11 -0.57 6.37
C ASP A 166 22.47 -0.87 5.74
N GLN A 167 22.90 -2.14 5.77
CA GLN A 167 24.15 -2.58 5.14
C GLN A 167 24.07 -2.60 3.60
N PHE A 168 22.88 -2.73 3.04
CA PHE A 168 22.65 -2.61 1.60
C PHE A 168 22.77 -1.17 1.10
N GLY A 169 22.66 -0.19 2.00
CA GLY A 169 22.92 1.22 1.71
C GLY A 169 21.74 1.98 1.10
N VAL A 170 20.51 1.58 1.41
CA VAL A 170 19.31 2.36 1.06
C VAL A 170 19.16 3.54 2.01
N THR A 171 18.93 4.72 1.48
CA THR A 171 18.73 5.95 2.27
C THR A 171 17.29 5.98 2.79
N GLU A 172 17.13 6.27 4.09
CA GLU A 172 15.83 6.46 4.76
C GLU A 172 14.79 5.33 4.54
N PRO A 173 15.15 4.06 4.78
CA PRO A 173 14.19 2.97 4.67
C PRO A 173 13.13 3.08 5.76
N VAL A 174 11.87 2.77 5.44
CA VAL A 174 10.81 2.65 6.43
C VAL A 174 10.54 1.16 6.65
N ILE A 175 10.83 0.68 7.86
CA ILE A 175 10.64 -0.72 8.23
C ILE A 175 9.84 -0.75 9.53
N VAL A 176 8.58 -1.17 9.43
CA VAL A 176 7.63 -1.13 10.55
C VAL A 176 6.79 -2.40 10.61
N ARG A 177 6.39 -2.79 11.82
CA ARG A 177 5.43 -3.86 12.03
C ARG A 177 4.03 -3.39 11.65
N GLN A 178 3.27 -4.26 10.98
CA GLN A 178 1.86 -4.07 10.65
C GLN A 178 1.07 -5.30 11.11
N GLY A 179 0.04 -5.08 11.94
CA GLY A 179 -0.75 -6.19 12.47
C GLY A 179 0.05 -7.13 13.38
N GLU A 180 -0.31 -8.42 13.36
CA GLU A 180 0.27 -9.41 14.27
C GLU A 180 1.55 -10.04 13.72
N ASP A 181 1.58 -10.36 12.41
CA ASP A 181 2.65 -11.16 11.78
C ASP A 181 3.20 -10.56 10.47
N GLU A 182 2.93 -9.27 10.21
CA GLU A 182 3.37 -8.59 8.99
C GLU A 182 4.44 -7.53 9.26
N ILE A 183 5.35 -7.37 8.30
CA ILE A 183 6.39 -6.32 8.28
C ILE A 183 6.26 -5.56 6.96
N VAL A 184 6.09 -4.26 7.05
CA VAL A 184 6.13 -3.34 5.91
C VAL A 184 7.55 -2.86 5.72
N VAL A 185 8.07 -2.99 4.50
CA VAL A 185 9.40 -2.52 4.11
C VAL A 185 9.24 -1.58 2.92
N GLN A 186 9.65 -0.32 3.10
CA GLN A 186 9.67 0.68 2.04
C GLN A 186 11.10 1.11 1.79
N LEU A 187 11.55 1.00 0.54
CA LEU A 187 12.90 1.30 0.12
C LEU A 187 12.87 2.36 -0.98
N PRO A 188 12.93 3.66 -0.63
CA PRO A 188 12.95 4.73 -1.62
C PRO A 188 14.22 4.68 -2.46
N GLY A 189 14.10 4.96 -3.75
CA GLY A 189 15.23 5.11 -4.66
C GLY A 189 16.10 3.86 -4.85
N VAL A 190 15.63 2.67 -4.47
CA VAL A 190 16.38 1.43 -4.65
C VAL A 190 16.65 1.17 -6.13
N LYS A 191 17.94 0.98 -6.48
CA LYS A 191 18.37 0.78 -7.87
C LYS A 191 18.16 -0.66 -8.35
N ASP A 192 18.31 -1.63 -7.45
CA ASP A 192 18.16 -3.05 -7.75
C ASP A 192 17.13 -3.70 -6.79
N PRO A 193 15.84 -3.66 -7.14
CA PRO A 193 14.79 -4.28 -6.36
C PRO A 193 14.93 -5.79 -6.21
N LYS A 194 15.43 -6.49 -7.24
CA LYS A 194 15.57 -7.95 -7.21
C LYS A 194 16.59 -8.39 -6.17
N ARG A 195 17.71 -7.69 -6.10
CA ARG A 195 18.78 -7.93 -5.12
C ARG A 195 18.28 -7.65 -3.69
N ALA A 196 17.56 -6.54 -3.49
CA ALA A 196 16.96 -6.22 -2.20
C ALA A 196 15.98 -7.30 -1.73
N ILE A 197 15.08 -7.78 -2.61
CA ILE A 197 14.16 -8.88 -2.32
C ILE A 197 14.91 -10.14 -1.91
N LYS A 198 15.97 -10.49 -2.62
CA LYS A 198 16.79 -11.67 -2.31
C LYS A 198 17.43 -11.56 -0.92
N LEU A 199 18.02 -10.41 -0.59
CA LEU A 199 18.61 -10.16 0.72
C LEU A 199 17.60 -10.22 1.87
N ILE A 200 16.44 -9.64 1.69
CA ILE A 200 15.38 -9.63 2.69
C ILE A 200 14.82 -11.04 2.92
N GLY A 201 14.59 -11.79 1.85
CA GLY A 201 13.89 -13.07 1.89
C GLY A 201 14.74 -14.27 2.33
N GLN A 202 16.08 -14.15 2.33
CA GLN A 202 16.96 -15.23 2.74
C GLN A 202 16.85 -15.49 4.26
N THR A 203 16.58 -16.75 4.64
CA THR A 203 16.55 -17.14 6.06
C THR A 203 17.93 -17.09 6.69
N ALA A 204 18.98 -17.34 5.92
CA ALA A 204 20.38 -17.37 6.34
C ALA A 204 20.67 -18.41 7.43
N GLN A 205 19.97 -19.51 7.43
CA GLN A 205 20.26 -20.61 8.33
C GLN A 205 21.57 -21.28 7.91
N LEU A 206 22.65 -20.93 8.61
CA LEU A 206 23.96 -21.49 8.41
C LEU A 206 24.12 -22.73 9.30
N GLU A 207 24.45 -23.88 8.71
CA GLU A 207 24.69 -25.11 9.42
C GLU A 207 26.03 -25.71 8.97
N PHE A 208 26.77 -26.25 9.93
CA PHE A 208 27.98 -27.02 9.67
C PHE A 208 27.69 -28.51 9.91
N LYS A 209 27.86 -29.34 8.85
CA LYS A 209 27.55 -30.78 8.88
C LYS A 209 28.70 -31.56 8.27
N LEU A 210 28.92 -32.78 8.74
CA LEU A 210 29.89 -33.67 8.13
C LEU A 210 29.32 -34.29 6.84
N VAL A 211 30.17 -34.42 5.85
CA VAL A 211 29.90 -35.24 4.67
C VAL A 211 30.08 -36.72 5.08
N ASP A 212 29.17 -37.56 4.68
CA ASP A 212 29.35 -39.00 4.85
C ASP A 212 30.09 -39.60 3.64
N ASP A 213 31.41 -39.61 3.78
CA ASP A 213 32.32 -40.23 2.82
C ASP A 213 32.61 -41.70 3.14
N ASP A 214 32.21 -42.16 4.32
CA ASP A 214 32.50 -43.53 4.81
C ASP A 214 31.53 -44.57 4.21
N THR A 215 30.36 -44.18 3.74
CA THR A 215 29.36 -45.05 3.14
C THR A 215 29.54 -45.15 1.64
N ASN A 216 29.67 -46.37 1.14
CA ASN A 216 29.75 -46.68 -0.31
C ASN A 216 28.39 -46.56 -1.00
N VAL A 217 27.66 -45.49 -0.81
CA VAL A 217 26.37 -45.25 -1.48
C VAL A 217 26.63 -44.48 -2.78
N ASP A 218 26.47 -45.16 -3.90
CA ASP A 218 26.51 -44.50 -5.21
C ASP A 218 25.19 -43.77 -5.48
N LEU A 219 25.13 -42.49 -4.99
CA LEU A 219 23.98 -41.61 -5.20
C LEU A 219 23.68 -41.42 -6.70
N GLY A 220 24.71 -41.43 -7.55
CA GLY A 220 24.54 -41.19 -8.98
C GLY A 220 23.72 -42.31 -9.63
N THR A 221 24.06 -43.56 -9.33
CA THR A 221 23.35 -44.74 -9.84
C THR A 221 21.93 -44.82 -9.26
N LEU A 222 21.74 -44.55 -7.95
CA LEU A 222 20.41 -44.56 -7.31
C LEU A 222 19.49 -43.52 -7.92
N ILE A 223 19.96 -42.32 -8.16
CA ILE A 223 19.18 -41.22 -8.75
C ILE A 223 18.84 -41.51 -10.20
N ARG A 224 19.79 -42.04 -11.00
CA ARG A 224 19.55 -42.41 -12.37
C ARG A 224 18.44 -43.47 -12.48
N LYS A 225 18.54 -44.51 -11.66
CA LYS A 225 17.52 -45.56 -11.60
C LYS A 225 16.16 -45.02 -11.19
N ALA A 226 16.10 -44.11 -10.22
CA ALA A 226 14.84 -43.51 -9.79
C ALA A 226 14.20 -42.65 -10.89
N ILE A 227 15.00 -42.01 -11.74
CA ILE A 227 14.53 -41.24 -12.91
C ILE A 227 14.04 -42.18 -14.01
N GLU A 228 14.79 -43.25 -14.31
CA GLU A 228 14.41 -44.25 -15.29
C GLU A 228 13.12 -44.98 -14.90
N ASP A 229 12.95 -45.31 -13.62
CA ASP A 229 11.72 -45.91 -13.05
C ASP A 229 10.53 -44.92 -13.02
N GLY A 230 10.70 -43.64 -13.42
CA GLY A 230 9.66 -42.62 -13.37
C GLY A 230 9.28 -42.13 -11.97
N ARG A 231 10.00 -42.55 -10.92
CA ARG A 231 9.76 -42.17 -9.52
C ARG A 231 10.28 -40.78 -9.19
N LEU A 232 11.23 -40.25 -9.99
CA LEU A 232 11.86 -38.95 -9.80
C LEU A 232 11.84 -38.16 -11.11
N PRO A 233 11.37 -36.90 -11.13
CA PRO A 233 11.44 -36.07 -12.33
C PRO A 233 12.90 -35.66 -12.63
N ARG A 234 13.23 -35.41 -13.90
CA ARG A 234 14.59 -34.94 -14.28
C ARG A 234 15.04 -33.65 -13.57
N ASN A 235 14.08 -32.79 -13.25
CA ASN A 235 14.34 -31.53 -12.51
C ASN A 235 13.87 -31.70 -11.05
N TYR A 236 14.60 -32.47 -10.27
CA TYR A 236 14.29 -32.78 -8.88
C TYR A 236 14.88 -31.78 -7.86
N ASN A 237 14.28 -31.76 -6.69
CA ASN A 237 14.81 -31.03 -5.53
C ASN A 237 15.22 -31.99 -4.39
N ALA A 238 15.94 -31.46 -3.38
CA ALA A 238 16.44 -32.28 -2.26
C ALA A 238 15.31 -32.95 -1.47
N LYS A 239 14.12 -32.36 -1.35
CA LYS A 239 12.96 -32.96 -0.66
C LYS A 239 12.46 -34.20 -1.40
N GLN A 240 12.33 -34.11 -2.72
CA GLN A 240 11.91 -35.21 -3.58
C GLN A 240 12.92 -36.36 -3.55
N LEU A 241 14.24 -36.02 -3.62
CA LEU A 241 15.31 -37.03 -3.49
C LEU A 241 15.22 -37.78 -2.17
N ASN A 242 15.14 -37.07 -1.05
CA ASN A 242 15.06 -37.69 0.27
C ASN A 242 13.77 -38.50 0.47
N ALA A 243 12.66 -38.12 -0.18
CA ALA A 243 11.40 -38.84 -0.12
C ALA A 243 11.47 -40.16 -0.91
N VAL A 244 12.00 -40.11 -2.15
CA VAL A 244 12.07 -41.28 -3.07
C VAL A 244 13.14 -42.30 -2.64
N LEU A 245 14.29 -41.82 -2.13
CA LEU A 245 15.41 -42.67 -1.72
C LEU A 245 15.38 -43.01 -0.21
N LYS A 246 14.27 -42.72 0.48
CA LYS A 246 14.09 -43.10 1.89
C LYS A 246 14.22 -44.60 2.08
N GLY A 247 15.17 -45.05 2.89
CA GLY A 247 15.46 -46.50 3.10
C GLY A 247 16.59 -47.04 2.24
N GLN A 248 17.05 -46.30 1.21
CA GLN A 248 18.25 -46.65 0.42
C GLN A 248 19.49 -45.85 0.86
N ILE A 249 19.31 -44.90 1.75
CA ILE A 249 20.38 -44.10 2.41
C ILE A 249 20.49 -44.54 3.89
N PRO A 250 21.69 -44.42 4.50
CA PRO A 250 21.93 -44.80 5.89
C PRO A 250 21.00 -44.02 6.85
N ARG A 251 20.69 -44.67 7.97
CA ARG A 251 19.90 -44.01 9.02
C ARG A 251 20.70 -42.88 9.67
N GLY A 252 20.16 -41.68 9.67
CA GLY A 252 20.79 -40.48 10.22
C GLY A 252 21.48 -39.61 9.18
N ASP A 253 21.35 -39.94 7.89
CA ASP A 253 21.87 -39.15 6.79
C ASP A 253 20.76 -38.54 5.95
N LYS A 254 21.09 -37.47 5.26
CA LYS A 254 20.21 -36.78 4.30
C LYS A 254 20.98 -36.33 3.07
N ILE A 255 20.30 -36.38 1.93
CA ILE A 255 20.84 -35.85 0.67
C ILE A 255 20.57 -34.35 0.58
N TYR A 256 21.63 -33.59 0.35
CA TYR A 256 21.62 -32.18 0.05
C TYR A 256 22.08 -31.92 -1.38
N ILE A 257 21.82 -30.74 -1.92
CA ILE A 257 22.30 -30.34 -3.23
C ILE A 257 23.41 -29.30 -3.06
N MET A 258 24.55 -29.59 -3.65
CA MET A 258 25.66 -28.63 -3.77
C MET A 258 25.59 -27.96 -5.15
N LYS A 259 25.52 -26.63 -5.19
CA LYS A 259 25.65 -25.87 -6.43
C LYS A 259 27.12 -25.69 -6.77
N ARG A 260 27.53 -26.25 -7.89
CA ARG A 260 28.87 -26.09 -8.46
C ARG A 260 28.77 -25.28 -9.74
N VAL A 261 29.47 -24.16 -9.78
CA VAL A 261 29.61 -23.33 -10.99
C VAL A 261 30.92 -23.73 -11.66
N ASP A 262 30.86 -24.07 -12.93
CA ASP A 262 32.07 -24.32 -13.72
C ASP A 262 32.72 -22.96 -14.05
N SER A 263 33.92 -22.73 -13.56
CA SER A 263 34.66 -21.46 -13.72
C SER A 263 35.02 -21.12 -15.18
N ARG A 264 34.96 -22.10 -16.10
CA ARG A 264 35.27 -21.87 -17.53
C ARG A 264 34.02 -21.58 -18.35
N THR A 265 32.93 -22.28 -18.05
CA THR A 265 31.71 -22.20 -18.86
C THR A 265 30.61 -21.38 -18.21
N GLY A 266 30.73 -21.06 -16.91
CA GLY A 266 29.67 -20.43 -16.12
C GLY A 266 28.47 -21.36 -15.87
N ALA A 267 28.52 -22.61 -16.30
CA ALA A 267 27.42 -23.56 -16.17
C ALA A 267 27.24 -23.96 -14.71
N VAL A 268 25.99 -23.83 -14.21
CA VAL A 268 25.62 -24.25 -12.85
C VAL A 268 25.19 -25.70 -12.88
N SER A 269 25.90 -26.56 -12.15
CA SER A 269 25.56 -27.98 -11.94
C SER A 269 25.09 -28.22 -10.50
N ASN A 270 24.02 -29.00 -10.37
CA ASN A 270 23.50 -29.43 -9.08
C ASN A 270 24.07 -30.81 -8.75
N VAL A 271 24.99 -30.87 -7.78
CA VAL A 271 25.62 -32.11 -7.36
C VAL A 271 24.98 -32.59 -6.04
N PRO A 272 24.30 -33.78 -6.02
CA PRO A 272 23.79 -34.34 -4.77
C PRO A 272 24.95 -34.84 -3.91
N ILE A 273 24.90 -34.53 -2.60
CA ILE A 273 25.88 -34.91 -1.61
C ILE A 273 25.19 -35.46 -0.37
N LEU A 274 25.75 -36.51 0.21
CA LEU A 274 25.21 -37.16 1.41
C LEU A 274 25.85 -36.49 2.66
N LEU A 275 25.04 -36.00 3.56
CA LEU A 275 25.48 -35.38 4.81
C LEU A 275 24.87 -36.09 6.00
N LYS A 276 25.62 -36.17 7.09
CA LYS A 276 25.08 -36.54 8.40
C LYS A 276 24.06 -35.47 8.83
N ASP A 277 22.84 -35.90 9.19
CA ASP A 277 21.75 -34.98 9.52
C ASP A 277 22.04 -34.13 10.78
N LYS A 278 22.95 -34.62 11.64
CA LYS A 278 23.39 -33.91 12.86
C LYS A 278 24.12 -32.62 12.49
N THR A 279 23.56 -31.46 12.87
CA THR A 279 24.23 -30.16 12.80
C THR A 279 25.26 -30.05 13.93
N LEU A 280 26.50 -29.72 13.60
CA LEU A 280 27.59 -29.60 14.56
C LEU A 280 27.69 -28.19 15.11
N MET A 281 27.40 -27.18 14.31
CA MET A 281 27.44 -25.75 14.66
C MET A 281 26.46 -25.00 13.77
N THR A 282 25.87 -23.92 14.28
CA THR A 282 24.91 -23.05 13.57
C THR A 282 25.45 -21.63 13.41
N GLY A 283 24.73 -20.80 12.67
CA GLY A 283 25.15 -19.43 12.33
C GLY A 283 25.19 -18.45 13.51
N ASP A 284 24.59 -18.78 14.66
CA ASP A 284 24.72 -18.04 15.91
C ASP A 284 26.16 -17.99 16.47
N ALA A 285 26.99 -18.91 16.01
CA ALA A 285 28.42 -18.92 16.32
C ALA A 285 29.24 -17.88 15.53
N VAL A 286 28.66 -17.22 14.51
CA VAL A 286 29.33 -16.21 13.70
C VAL A 286 29.22 -14.84 14.38
N LYS A 287 30.38 -14.19 14.60
CA LYS A 287 30.47 -12.84 15.15
C LYS A 287 30.43 -11.79 14.04
N THR A 288 31.17 -12.01 12.96
CA THR A 288 31.18 -11.13 11.78
C THR A 288 31.59 -11.88 10.52
N ALA A 289 31.27 -11.31 9.37
CA ALA A 289 31.57 -11.87 8.05
C ALA A 289 32.06 -10.76 7.09
N HIS A 290 33.12 -11.00 6.36
CA HIS A 290 33.70 -10.03 5.44
C HIS A 290 34.06 -10.67 4.12
N VAL A 291 33.91 -9.91 3.03
CA VAL A 291 34.42 -10.35 1.74
C VAL A 291 35.92 -10.14 1.68
N ARG A 292 36.63 -11.17 1.23
CA ARG A 292 38.07 -11.10 0.90
C ARG A 292 38.30 -11.70 -0.47
N ILE A 293 39.36 -11.27 -1.12
CA ILE A 293 39.83 -11.83 -2.38
C ILE A 293 41.11 -12.61 -2.08
N GLY A 294 41.17 -13.85 -2.55
CA GLY A 294 42.34 -14.70 -2.31
C GLY A 294 42.32 -15.99 -3.13
N GLY A 295 43.23 -16.88 -2.81
CA GLY A 295 43.44 -18.10 -3.56
C GLY A 295 44.27 -17.93 -4.82
N THR A 296 44.54 -19.02 -5.53
CA THR A 296 45.41 -19.07 -6.72
C THR A 296 44.82 -18.25 -7.90
N TYR A 297 43.50 -18.03 -7.90
CA TYR A 297 42.78 -17.35 -8.99
C TYR A 297 42.16 -16.02 -8.59
N ASN A 298 42.52 -15.46 -7.41
CA ASN A 298 41.96 -14.21 -6.89
C ASN A 298 40.41 -14.24 -6.80
N GLU A 299 39.83 -15.35 -6.34
CA GLU A 299 38.38 -15.51 -6.20
C GLU A 299 37.86 -14.85 -4.93
N PRO A 300 36.67 -14.22 -4.97
CA PRO A 300 36.04 -13.71 -3.76
C PRO A 300 35.57 -14.86 -2.85
N TYR A 301 35.85 -14.72 -1.56
CA TYR A 301 35.34 -15.63 -0.52
C TYR A 301 34.83 -14.84 0.69
N VAL A 302 34.02 -15.47 1.52
CA VAL A 302 33.55 -14.87 2.76
C VAL A 302 34.34 -15.38 3.94
N ALA A 303 35.12 -14.48 4.54
CA ALA A 303 35.85 -14.75 5.77
C ALA A 303 34.93 -14.57 6.96
N LEU A 304 34.84 -15.57 7.84
CA LEU A 304 34.05 -15.58 9.06
C LEU A 304 34.94 -15.43 10.27
N GLU A 305 34.55 -14.58 11.20
CA GLU A 305 35.07 -14.52 12.55
C GLU A 305 33.99 -15.07 13.49
N LEU A 306 34.36 -16.09 14.28
CA LEU A 306 33.42 -16.73 15.19
C LEU A 306 33.44 -16.03 16.56
N THR A 307 32.33 -16.17 17.29
CA THR A 307 32.29 -15.80 18.72
C THR A 307 33.23 -16.66 19.53
N ASP A 308 33.61 -16.24 20.74
CA ASP A 308 34.54 -17.02 21.61
C ASP A 308 34.00 -18.43 21.93
N ARG A 309 32.67 -18.56 22.05
CA ARG A 309 32.02 -19.86 22.21
C ARG A 309 32.07 -20.66 20.90
N GLY A 310 31.78 -20.01 19.78
CA GLY A 310 31.85 -20.61 18.45
C GLY A 310 33.26 -21.09 18.10
N ALA A 311 34.26 -20.30 18.42
CA ALA A 311 35.67 -20.65 18.21
C ALA A 311 36.05 -21.94 18.93
N ARG A 312 35.67 -22.07 20.20
CA ARG A 312 35.94 -23.31 20.99
C ARG A 312 35.20 -24.53 20.43
N ILE A 313 33.95 -24.34 19.98
CA ILE A 313 33.18 -25.42 19.36
C ILE A 313 33.81 -25.84 18.01
N PHE A 314 34.19 -24.86 17.21
CA PHE A 314 34.79 -25.09 15.89
C PHE A 314 36.15 -25.77 16.00
N GLU A 315 36.95 -25.34 16.95
CA GLU A 315 38.25 -25.96 17.27
C GLU A 315 38.10 -27.45 17.61
N LYS A 316 37.11 -27.79 18.47
CA LYS A 316 36.82 -29.16 18.83
C LYS A 316 36.29 -29.99 17.65
N ILE A 317 35.39 -29.41 16.84
CA ILE A 317 34.87 -30.07 15.64
C ILE A 317 35.98 -30.39 14.65
N THR A 318 36.94 -29.44 14.43
CA THR A 318 38.02 -29.65 13.49
C THR A 318 39.07 -30.61 14.02
N GLU A 319 39.33 -30.63 15.33
CA GLU A 319 40.23 -31.60 15.98
C GLU A 319 39.72 -33.05 15.88
N GLU A 320 38.42 -33.27 16.13
CA GLU A 320 37.81 -34.62 16.09
C GLU A 320 37.58 -35.17 14.69
N ASN A 321 37.65 -34.31 13.66
CA ASN A 321 37.28 -34.68 12.28
C ASN A 321 38.34 -34.33 11.22
N VAL A 322 39.62 -34.34 11.61
CA VAL A 322 40.72 -34.15 10.65
C VAL A 322 40.64 -35.22 9.55
N GLY A 323 40.81 -34.82 8.30
CA GLY A 323 40.73 -35.67 7.12
C GLY A 323 39.34 -35.84 6.55
N LYS A 324 38.27 -35.43 7.27
CA LYS A 324 36.89 -35.47 6.80
C LYS A 324 36.47 -34.16 6.12
N ARG A 325 35.43 -34.23 5.29
CA ARG A 325 34.83 -33.04 4.67
C ARG A 325 33.78 -32.38 5.58
N LEU A 326 33.92 -31.10 5.81
CA LEU A 326 32.94 -30.30 6.56
C LEU A 326 32.10 -29.47 5.58
N ALA A 327 30.85 -29.83 5.42
CA ALA A 327 29.92 -29.10 4.59
C ALA A 327 29.40 -27.86 5.29
N ILE A 328 29.45 -26.73 4.61
CA ILE A 328 28.82 -25.48 5.00
C ILE A 328 27.50 -25.37 4.22
N VAL A 329 26.40 -25.52 4.95
CA VAL A 329 25.04 -25.53 4.40
C VAL A 329 24.39 -24.18 4.73
N LEU A 330 23.84 -23.53 3.73
CA LEU A 330 23.08 -22.29 3.89
C LEU A 330 21.69 -22.49 3.28
N ASP A 331 20.66 -22.34 4.09
CA ASP A 331 19.25 -22.53 3.69
C ASP A 331 19.00 -23.88 2.98
N GLY A 332 19.63 -24.94 3.49
CA GLY A 332 19.50 -26.30 2.96
C GLY A 332 20.28 -26.58 1.66
N VAL A 333 21.11 -25.63 1.19
CA VAL A 333 21.98 -25.79 0.03
C VAL A 333 23.44 -25.79 0.47
N VAL A 334 24.21 -26.79 0.05
CA VAL A 334 25.63 -26.84 0.34
C VAL A 334 26.37 -25.81 -0.50
N ARG A 335 27.06 -24.88 0.18
CA ARG A 335 27.88 -23.84 -0.45
C ARG A 335 29.30 -24.29 -0.70
N SER A 336 29.88 -25.00 0.29
CA SER A 336 31.20 -25.58 0.20
C SER A 336 31.31 -26.80 1.10
N ALA A 337 32.21 -27.72 0.80
CA ALA A 337 32.50 -28.91 1.59
C ALA A 337 34.01 -29.19 1.58
N PRO A 338 34.83 -28.30 2.20
CA PRO A 338 36.28 -28.46 2.25
C PRO A 338 36.69 -29.63 3.15
N VAL A 339 37.87 -30.20 2.89
CA VAL A 339 38.52 -31.18 3.79
C VAL A 339 39.15 -30.45 4.95
N ILE A 340 38.92 -30.92 6.15
CA ILE A 340 39.60 -30.41 7.37
C ILE A 340 41.02 -30.94 7.32
N ARG A 341 42.02 -30.08 7.09
CA ARG A 341 43.43 -30.49 7.00
C ARG A 341 44.10 -30.61 8.35
N GLU A 342 43.70 -29.76 9.27
CA GLU A 342 44.26 -29.65 10.60
C GLU A 342 43.27 -29.05 11.58
N LYS A 343 43.55 -29.11 12.87
CA LYS A 343 42.81 -28.40 13.91
C LYS A 343 42.86 -26.90 13.66
N ILE A 344 41.71 -26.25 13.61
CA ILE A 344 41.59 -24.81 13.36
C ILE A 344 41.23 -24.11 14.66
N GLY A 345 42.27 -23.48 15.31
CA GLY A 345 42.05 -22.61 16.46
C GLY A 345 41.82 -21.16 16.05
N GLY A 346 41.51 -20.30 17.04
CA GLY A 346 41.41 -18.84 16.81
C GLY A 346 40.10 -18.33 16.19
N GLY A 347 39.13 -19.21 15.86
CA GLY A 347 37.81 -18.81 15.48
C GLY A 347 37.68 -18.19 14.08
N HIS A 348 38.64 -18.47 13.19
CA HIS A 348 38.56 -18.01 11.78
C HIS A 348 38.13 -19.15 10.86
N ALA A 349 37.10 -18.95 10.12
CA ALA A 349 36.61 -19.87 9.09
C ALA A 349 36.41 -19.11 7.77
N GLN A 350 36.30 -19.83 6.66
CA GLN A 350 35.98 -19.23 5.37
C GLN A 350 34.97 -20.05 4.59
N ILE A 351 34.09 -19.35 3.90
CA ILE A 351 33.19 -19.93 2.92
C ILE A 351 33.75 -19.62 1.54
N SER A 352 34.34 -20.62 0.93
CA SER A 352 34.85 -20.56 -0.43
C SER A 352 33.88 -21.19 -1.41
N GLY A 353 33.83 -20.68 -2.62
CA GLY A 353 32.96 -21.14 -3.70
C GLY A 353 33.14 -20.26 -4.92
N SER A 354 32.54 -20.62 -6.04
CA SER A 354 32.57 -19.75 -7.25
C SER A 354 31.58 -18.61 -7.08
N PHE A 355 31.96 -17.63 -6.24
CA PHE A 355 31.16 -16.43 -5.97
C PHE A 355 31.57 -15.29 -6.90
N THR A 356 30.59 -14.51 -7.39
CA THR A 356 30.84 -13.15 -7.83
C THR A 356 31.14 -12.27 -6.61
N HIS A 357 31.76 -11.11 -6.83
CA HIS A 357 32.00 -10.16 -5.74
C HIS A 357 30.70 -9.72 -5.06
N GLU A 358 29.63 -9.53 -5.85
CA GLU A 358 28.29 -9.18 -5.34
C GLU A 358 27.68 -10.31 -4.51
N GLU A 359 27.77 -11.56 -4.97
CA GLU A 359 27.24 -12.70 -4.22
C GLU A 359 27.96 -12.91 -2.89
N ALA A 360 29.28 -12.72 -2.88
CA ALA A 360 30.05 -12.76 -1.63
C ALA A 360 29.68 -11.61 -0.68
N ALA A 361 29.45 -10.39 -1.24
CA ALA A 361 29.02 -9.24 -0.46
C ALA A 361 27.62 -9.47 0.14
N ASP A 362 26.67 -9.95 -0.65
CA ASP A 362 25.32 -10.27 -0.19
C ASP A 362 25.35 -11.33 0.91
N LEU A 363 26.16 -12.37 0.71
CA LEU A 363 26.31 -13.43 1.72
C LEU A 363 26.91 -12.89 3.02
N ALA A 364 27.91 -12.02 2.93
CA ALA A 364 28.52 -11.40 4.10
C ALA A 364 27.52 -10.49 4.86
N ILE A 365 26.69 -9.72 4.14
CA ILE A 365 25.61 -8.90 4.73
C ILE A 365 24.64 -9.80 5.50
N VAL A 366 24.16 -10.86 4.85
CA VAL A 366 23.16 -11.76 5.40
C VAL A 366 23.67 -12.49 6.65
N LEU A 367 24.92 -12.93 6.62
CA LEU A 367 25.54 -13.62 7.78
C LEU A 367 25.82 -12.68 8.96
N ARG A 368 26.21 -11.41 8.71
CA ARG A 368 26.39 -10.41 9.75
C ARG A 368 25.09 -9.99 10.41
N ALA A 369 24.03 -9.82 9.61
CA ALA A 369 22.72 -9.44 10.14
C ALA A 369 22.04 -10.58 10.91
N GLY A 370 22.46 -11.82 10.69
CA GLY A 370 21.93 -13.01 11.35
C GLY A 370 20.81 -13.71 10.59
N ALA A 371 20.45 -14.89 11.11
CA ALA A 371 19.38 -15.74 10.56
C ALA A 371 18.01 -15.26 11.02
N LEU A 372 17.03 -15.28 10.11
CA LEU A 372 15.63 -15.04 10.46
C LEU A 372 15.11 -16.18 11.34
N PRO A 373 14.36 -15.88 12.41
CA PRO A 373 13.79 -16.89 13.31
C PRO A 373 12.75 -17.77 12.61
N ALA A 374 12.14 -17.24 11.55
CA ALA A 374 11.20 -17.94 10.70
C ALA A 374 11.30 -17.45 9.26
N PRO A 375 10.86 -18.25 8.28
CA PRO A 375 10.77 -17.80 6.90
C PRO A 375 9.81 -16.63 6.76
N VAL A 376 10.14 -15.67 5.88
CA VAL A 376 9.26 -14.58 5.50
C VAL A 376 8.72 -14.81 4.09
N LYS A 377 7.42 -14.55 3.90
CA LYS A 377 6.76 -14.65 2.60
C LYS A 377 6.36 -13.26 2.13
N ILE A 378 6.69 -12.91 0.91
CA ILE A 378 6.23 -11.68 0.28
C ILE A 378 4.76 -11.86 -0.08
N ILE A 379 3.88 -11.06 0.54
CA ILE A 379 2.44 -11.08 0.26
C ILE A 379 1.99 -9.90 -0.61
N GLN A 380 2.80 -8.84 -0.64
CA GLN A 380 2.64 -7.72 -1.56
C GLN A 380 4.01 -7.18 -1.97
N ASN A 381 4.16 -6.88 -3.26
CA ASN A 381 5.33 -6.22 -3.82
C ASN A 381 4.86 -5.17 -4.84
N VAL A 382 5.15 -3.91 -4.54
CA VAL A 382 4.92 -2.78 -5.45
C VAL A 382 6.28 -2.12 -5.69
N THR A 383 6.73 -2.17 -6.92
CA THR A 383 7.99 -1.57 -7.36
C THR A 383 7.69 -0.52 -8.44
N VAL A 384 8.19 0.68 -8.25
CA VAL A 384 8.03 1.81 -9.16
C VAL A 384 9.42 2.29 -9.60
N GLY A 385 9.62 2.35 -10.91
CA GLY A 385 10.86 2.86 -11.47
C GLY A 385 11.00 4.38 -11.27
N PRO A 386 12.23 4.89 -11.12
CA PRO A 386 12.47 6.34 -10.92
C PRO A 386 12.02 7.21 -12.10
N SER A 387 11.98 6.66 -13.31
CA SER A 387 11.48 7.32 -14.52
C SER A 387 9.99 7.63 -14.40
N LEU A 388 9.20 6.65 -14.03
CA LEU A 388 7.75 6.77 -13.86
C LEU A 388 7.40 7.77 -12.75
N GLY A 389 8.13 7.76 -11.64
CA GLY A 389 7.94 8.73 -10.56
C GLY A 389 8.17 10.16 -11.01
N ARG A 390 9.27 10.43 -11.71
CA ARG A 390 9.57 11.77 -12.26
C ARG A 390 8.55 12.23 -13.29
N ASP A 391 8.15 11.36 -14.20
CA ASP A 391 7.11 11.66 -15.19
C ASP A 391 5.78 11.99 -14.51
N SER A 392 5.41 11.23 -13.51
CA SER A 392 4.20 11.45 -12.71
C SER A 392 4.22 12.80 -11.99
N ILE A 393 5.35 13.20 -11.39
CA ILE A 393 5.52 14.53 -10.77
C ILE A 393 5.35 15.63 -11.82
N GLN A 394 6.03 15.51 -12.95
CA GLN A 394 6.01 16.52 -14.00
C GLN A 394 4.58 16.69 -14.57
N LYS A 395 3.92 15.59 -14.91
CA LYS A 395 2.54 15.62 -15.42
C LYS A 395 1.54 16.10 -14.36
N GLY A 396 1.71 15.68 -13.12
CA GLY A 396 0.92 16.18 -12.00
C GLY A 396 1.07 17.69 -11.81
N LEU A 397 2.29 18.22 -11.87
CA LEU A 397 2.55 19.65 -11.77
C LEU A 397 1.94 20.43 -12.94
N ILE A 398 2.14 19.95 -14.18
CA ILE A 398 1.57 20.57 -15.38
C ILE A 398 0.04 20.61 -15.27
N SER A 399 -0.61 19.51 -14.91
CA SER A 399 -2.06 19.45 -14.78
C SER A 399 -2.58 20.37 -13.68
N GLY A 400 -1.87 20.44 -12.52
CA GLY A 400 -2.23 21.30 -11.42
C GLY A 400 -2.12 22.80 -11.77
N VAL A 401 -1.00 23.19 -12.39
CA VAL A 401 -0.79 24.59 -12.83
C VAL A 401 -1.80 24.97 -13.92
N ALA A 402 -2.01 24.09 -14.92
CA ALA A 402 -3.00 24.35 -15.98
C ALA A 402 -4.42 24.49 -15.39
N GLY A 403 -4.83 23.56 -14.51
CA GLY A 403 -6.13 23.62 -13.84
C GLY A 403 -6.30 24.88 -13.00
N ALA A 404 -5.28 25.26 -12.23
CA ALA A 404 -5.29 26.50 -11.44
C ALA A 404 -5.45 27.73 -12.34
N ILE A 405 -4.66 27.84 -13.40
CA ILE A 405 -4.72 28.97 -14.33
C ILE A 405 -6.12 29.08 -14.98
N PHE A 406 -6.66 27.96 -15.47
CA PHE A 406 -7.99 27.97 -16.11
C PHE A 406 -9.10 28.39 -15.15
N VAL A 407 -9.07 27.89 -13.90
CA VAL A 407 -10.05 28.28 -12.88
C VAL A 407 -9.86 29.73 -12.47
N MET A 408 -8.64 30.21 -12.27
CA MET A 408 -8.37 31.61 -11.92
C MET A 408 -8.88 32.55 -13.03
N ILE A 409 -8.58 32.26 -14.27
CA ILE A 409 -9.11 33.04 -15.42
C ILE A 409 -10.65 33.04 -15.41
N PHE A 410 -11.28 31.89 -15.21
CA PHE A 410 -12.73 31.77 -15.15
C PHE A 410 -13.29 32.62 -13.98
N MET A 411 -12.67 32.55 -12.80
CA MET A 411 -13.12 33.31 -11.63
C MET A 411 -13.00 34.81 -11.82
N VAL A 412 -11.90 35.30 -12.40
CA VAL A 412 -11.73 36.73 -12.71
C VAL A 412 -12.73 37.22 -13.77
N ILE A 413 -13.00 36.43 -14.80
CA ILE A 413 -13.99 36.76 -15.83
C ILE A 413 -15.39 36.82 -15.21
N TYR A 414 -15.78 35.84 -14.40
CA TYR A 414 -17.14 35.69 -13.90
C TYR A 414 -17.42 36.63 -12.70
N TYR A 415 -16.51 36.67 -11.72
CA TYR A 415 -16.69 37.46 -10.48
C TYR A 415 -15.84 38.75 -10.40
N ARG A 416 -15.07 39.01 -11.45
CA ARG A 416 -14.21 40.21 -11.57
C ARG A 416 -13.29 40.36 -10.34
N LEU A 417 -13.39 41.50 -9.61
CA LEU A 417 -12.59 41.79 -8.41
C LEU A 417 -12.77 40.67 -7.33
N SER A 418 -13.98 40.24 -7.12
CA SER A 418 -14.26 39.15 -6.17
C SER A 418 -13.57 37.82 -6.59
N GLY A 419 -13.52 37.53 -7.91
CA GLY A 419 -12.78 36.40 -8.45
C GLY A 419 -11.28 36.51 -8.17
N PHE A 420 -10.67 37.67 -8.38
CA PHE A 420 -9.26 37.90 -8.03
C PHE A 420 -8.98 37.72 -6.54
N ILE A 421 -9.89 38.13 -5.66
CA ILE A 421 -9.76 37.88 -4.20
C ILE A 421 -9.84 36.39 -3.89
N ALA A 422 -10.73 35.64 -4.59
CA ALA A 422 -10.81 34.18 -4.44
C ALA A 422 -9.52 33.49 -4.93
N ASP A 423 -8.93 33.96 -6.03
CA ASP A 423 -7.69 33.43 -6.58
C ASP A 423 -6.51 33.58 -5.59
N VAL A 424 -6.43 34.75 -4.95
CA VAL A 424 -5.45 34.95 -3.88
C VAL A 424 -5.69 33.98 -2.71
N ALA A 425 -6.94 33.74 -2.34
CA ALA A 425 -7.27 32.78 -1.27
C ALA A 425 -6.89 31.34 -1.65
N VAL A 426 -7.07 30.95 -2.92
CA VAL A 426 -6.64 29.64 -3.42
C VAL A 426 -5.12 29.50 -3.40
N LEU A 427 -4.38 30.51 -3.80
CA LEU A 427 -2.92 30.50 -3.71
C LEU A 427 -2.43 30.43 -2.24
N LEU A 428 -3.06 31.17 -1.33
CA LEU A 428 -2.78 31.06 0.10
C LEU A 428 -3.09 29.64 0.63
N ASN A 429 -4.22 29.06 0.21
CA ASN A 429 -4.57 27.69 0.58
C ASN A 429 -3.47 26.72 0.14
N LEU A 430 -3.01 26.82 -1.10
CA LEU A 430 -1.96 25.95 -1.63
C LEU A 430 -0.65 26.07 -0.84
N VAL A 431 -0.22 27.29 -0.55
CA VAL A 431 1.01 27.55 0.25
C VAL A 431 0.87 27.00 1.67
N PHE A 432 -0.27 27.24 2.32
CA PHE A 432 -0.52 26.75 3.67
C PHE A 432 -0.64 25.22 3.70
N LEU A 433 -1.27 24.62 2.68
CA LEU A 433 -1.38 23.17 2.55
C LEU A 433 0.01 22.52 2.44
N MET A 434 0.87 23.02 1.56
CA MET A 434 2.24 22.54 1.42
C MET A 434 3.02 22.67 2.73
N ALA A 435 2.84 23.78 3.45
CA ALA A 435 3.49 23.99 4.75
C ALA A 435 3.00 23.02 5.83
N VAL A 436 1.70 22.75 5.87
CA VAL A 436 1.12 21.78 6.81
C VAL A 436 1.63 20.37 6.50
N LEU A 437 1.69 19.99 5.22
CA LEU A 437 2.25 18.68 4.82
C LEU A 437 3.73 18.56 5.21
N ALA A 438 4.53 19.61 5.02
CA ALA A 438 5.93 19.65 5.43
C ALA A 438 6.06 19.56 6.96
N LEU A 439 5.27 20.34 7.71
CA LEU A 439 5.30 20.40 9.17
C LEU A 439 4.99 19.04 9.82
N PHE A 440 3.97 18.36 9.32
CA PHE A 440 3.57 17.04 9.83
C PHE A 440 4.33 15.87 9.19
N GLN A 441 5.31 16.17 8.33
CA GLN A 441 6.09 15.17 7.61
C GLN A 441 5.18 14.17 6.85
N ALA A 442 4.04 14.67 6.35
CA ALA A 442 3.09 13.85 5.62
C ALA A 442 3.67 13.46 4.25
N THR A 443 3.56 12.20 3.91
CA THR A 443 4.08 11.67 2.64
C THR A 443 3.18 12.11 1.48
N LEU A 444 3.73 12.92 0.59
CA LEU A 444 3.06 13.32 -0.65
C LEU A 444 3.14 12.16 -1.67
N THR A 445 1.98 11.67 -2.07
CA THR A 445 1.82 10.56 -3.02
C THR A 445 1.21 11.05 -4.32
N LEU A 446 1.22 10.23 -5.38
CA LEU A 446 0.60 10.59 -6.65
C LEU A 446 -0.92 10.87 -6.51
N PRO A 447 -1.71 10.02 -5.80
CA PRO A 447 -3.08 10.41 -5.46
C PRO A 447 -3.14 11.66 -4.58
N GLY A 448 -2.14 11.90 -3.71
CA GLY A 448 -2.03 13.12 -2.92
C GLY A 448 -1.89 14.38 -3.78
N ILE A 449 -1.11 14.32 -4.86
CA ILE A 449 -1.04 15.42 -5.85
C ILE A 449 -2.42 15.64 -6.49
N ALA A 450 -3.13 14.57 -6.89
CA ALA A 450 -4.49 14.69 -7.37
C ALA A 450 -5.44 15.32 -6.34
N GLY A 451 -5.25 15.02 -5.05
CA GLY A 451 -5.96 15.66 -3.93
C GLY A 451 -5.67 17.15 -3.82
N ILE A 452 -4.42 17.57 -3.97
CA ILE A 452 -4.05 19.01 -4.02
C ILE A 452 -4.75 19.70 -5.18
N ILE A 453 -4.71 19.09 -6.37
CA ILE A 453 -5.33 19.65 -7.57
C ILE A 453 -6.85 19.76 -7.38
N LEU A 454 -7.49 18.73 -6.84
CA LEU A 454 -8.92 18.75 -6.53
C LEU A 454 -9.27 19.85 -5.50
N THR A 455 -8.40 20.08 -4.52
CA THR A 455 -8.60 21.12 -3.51
C THR A 455 -8.58 22.52 -4.11
N ILE A 456 -7.93 22.74 -5.26
CA ILE A 456 -8.00 24.01 -6.01
C ILE A 456 -9.44 24.26 -6.46
N GLY A 457 -10.09 23.25 -7.09
CA GLY A 457 -11.50 23.36 -7.52
C GLY A 457 -12.45 23.56 -6.34
N MET A 458 -12.36 22.70 -5.33
CA MET A 458 -13.21 22.76 -4.13
C MET A 458 -12.94 24.03 -3.28
N GLY A 459 -11.71 24.56 -3.34
CA GLY A 459 -11.36 25.81 -2.65
C GLY A 459 -12.11 27.01 -3.18
N VAL A 460 -12.34 27.03 -4.48
CA VAL A 460 -13.12 28.08 -5.14
C VAL A 460 -14.61 27.97 -4.80
N ASP A 461 -15.16 26.79 -4.61
CA ASP A 461 -16.59 26.57 -4.34
C ASP A 461 -17.11 27.33 -3.13
N SER A 462 -16.31 27.42 -2.07
CA SER A 462 -16.65 28.22 -0.87
C SER A 462 -16.80 29.70 -1.21
N ASN A 463 -15.90 30.24 -2.03
CA ASN A 463 -15.95 31.62 -2.47
C ASN A 463 -17.13 31.88 -3.41
N VAL A 464 -17.41 30.95 -4.33
CA VAL A 464 -18.59 31.00 -5.20
C VAL A 464 -19.86 31.11 -4.36
N LEU A 465 -19.99 30.29 -3.31
CA LEU A 465 -21.17 30.34 -2.43
C LEU A 465 -21.30 31.70 -1.75
N ILE A 466 -20.19 32.26 -1.24
CA ILE A 466 -20.19 33.59 -0.61
C ILE A 466 -20.61 34.66 -1.64
N PHE A 467 -20.05 34.61 -2.85
CA PHE A 467 -20.32 35.64 -3.87
C PHE A 467 -21.74 35.57 -4.43
N GLU A 468 -22.29 34.38 -4.60
CA GLU A 468 -23.68 34.20 -4.99
C GLU A 468 -24.63 34.72 -3.89
N ARG A 469 -24.31 34.50 -2.60
CA ARG A 469 -25.06 35.12 -1.49
C ARG A 469 -24.91 36.63 -1.46
N MET A 470 -23.71 37.17 -1.71
CA MET A 470 -23.52 38.63 -1.86
C MET A 470 -24.38 39.19 -3.00
N ARG A 471 -24.49 38.48 -4.14
CA ARG A 471 -25.33 38.85 -5.27
C ARG A 471 -26.82 38.87 -4.91
N GLU A 472 -27.30 37.88 -4.16
CA GLU A 472 -28.67 37.84 -3.65
C GLU A 472 -28.95 39.05 -2.71
N GLU A 473 -28.05 39.32 -1.77
CA GLU A 473 -28.19 40.42 -0.82
C GLU A 473 -28.13 41.82 -1.52
N LYS A 474 -27.29 41.95 -2.55
CA LYS A 474 -27.23 43.13 -3.41
C LYS A 474 -28.54 43.32 -4.18
N ALA A 475 -29.15 42.26 -4.71
CA ALA A 475 -30.44 42.30 -5.42
C ALA A 475 -31.59 42.73 -4.52
N LEU A 476 -31.45 42.63 -3.19
CA LEU A 476 -32.39 43.15 -2.20
C LEU A 476 -32.20 44.65 -1.92
N GLY A 477 -31.30 45.35 -2.62
CA GLY A 477 -31.05 46.78 -2.48
C GLY A 477 -30.20 47.16 -1.24
N LYS A 478 -29.47 46.22 -0.63
CA LYS A 478 -28.63 46.49 0.54
C LYS A 478 -27.37 47.30 0.17
N PRO A 479 -26.89 48.16 1.07
CA PRO A 479 -25.63 48.89 0.84
C PRO A 479 -24.44 47.96 0.82
N LEU A 480 -23.33 48.39 0.18
CA LEU A 480 -22.12 47.59 -0.09
C LEU A 480 -21.61 46.78 1.11
N LYS A 481 -21.41 47.43 2.25
CA LYS A 481 -20.95 46.71 3.44
C LYS A 481 -21.93 45.67 3.94
N ALA A 482 -23.24 45.97 3.93
CA ALA A 482 -24.27 45.09 4.45
C ALA A 482 -24.46 43.86 3.56
N PHE A 483 -24.35 44.01 2.24
CA PHE A 483 -24.44 42.79 1.38
C PHE A 483 -23.16 41.95 1.42
N ILE A 484 -21.97 42.54 1.60
CA ILE A 484 -20.75 41.79 1.80
C ILE A 484 -20.84 40.97 3.12
N ASP A 485 -21.11 41.63 4.25
CA ASP A 485 -21.26 40.99 5.55
C ASP A 485 -22.34 39.89 5.51
N GLY A 486 -23.51 40.20 4.90
CA GLY A 486 -24.59 39.23 4.72
C GLY A 486 -24.21 38.03 3.86
N GLY A 487 -23.36 38.19 2.84
CA GLY A 487 -22.84 37.12 2.05
C GLY A 487 -22.03 36.07 2.87
N TYR A 488 -21.10 36.59 3.68
CA TYR A 488 -20.31 35.72 4.59
C TYR A 488 -21.16 35.08 5.68
N ASP A 489 -21.96 35.86 6.40
CA ASP A 489 -22.70 35.36 7.55
C ASP A 489 -23.75 34.29 7.16
N LYS A 490 -24.39 34.44 6.00
CA LYS A 490 -25.38 33.44 5.51
C LYS A 490 -24.75 32.21 4.86
N ALA A 491 -23.59 32.36 4.23
CA ALA A 491 -22.89 31.23 3.62
C ALA A 491 -22.14 30.36 4.63
N PHE A 492 -21.76 30.91 5.79
CA PHE A 492 -20.87 30.27 6.75
C PHE A 492 -21.27 28.83 7.10
N TRP A 493 -22.48 28.62 7.63
CA TRP A 493 -22.89 27.30 8.06
C TRP A 493 -23.07 26.31 6.89
N THR A 494 -23.50 26.79 5.76
CA THR A 494 -23.65 25.97 4.56
C THR A 494 -22.29 25.48 4.05
N ILE A 495 -21.23 26.33 4.12
CA ILE A 495 -19.85 25.95 3.78
C ILE A 495 -19.33 24.93 4.78
N VAL A 496 -19.55 25.17 6.09
CA VAL A 496 -19.08 24.23 7.13
C VAL A 496 -19.76 22.86 6.95
N ASP A 497 -21.08 22.84 6.76
CA ASP A 497 -21.85 21.60 6.56
C ASP A 497 -21.33 20.80 5.34
N ALA A 498 -21.07 21.45 4.22
CA ALA A 498 -20.53 20.86 3.01
C ALA A 498 -19.11 20.28 3.23
N HIS A 499 -18.25 21.00 3.93
CA HIS A 499 -16.89 20.53 4.20
C HIS A 499 -16.84 19.40 5.23
N VAL A 500 -17.68 19.41 6.25
CA VAL A 500 -17.79 18.31 7.23
C VAL A 500 -18.20 17.01 6.55
N THR A 501 -19.14 17.02 5.61
CA THR A 501 -19.52 15.82 4.86
C THR A 501 -18.34 15.23 4.06
N THR A 502 -17.55 16.08 3.43
CA THR A 502 -16.34 15.64 2.70
C THR A 502 -15.25 15.14 3.65
N LEU A 503 -15.08 15.78 4.82
CA LEU A 503 -14.13 15.30 5.84
C LEU A 503 -14.51 13.92 6.41
N ILE A 504 -15.81 13.60 6.52
CA ILE A 504 -16.26 12.26 6.92
C ILE A 504 -15.79 11.20 5.92
N THR A 505 -15.91 11.47 4.61
CA THR A 505 -15.44 10.54 3.58
C THR A 505 -13.91 10.44 3.54
N ALA A 506 -13.21 11.56 3.73
CA ALA A 506 -11.76 11.59 3.83
C ALA A 506 -11.24 10.83 5.06
N LEU A 507 -11.94 10.91 6.20
CA LEU A 507 -11.63 10.12 7.39
C LEU A 507 -11.80 8.61 7.13
N ALA A 508 -12.86 8.20 6.43
CA ALA A 508 -13.04 6.80 6.04
C ALA A 508 -11.88 6.33 5.12
N LEU A 509 -11.46 7.15 4.16
CA LEU A 509 -10.28 6.88 3.33
C LEU A 509 -9.00 6.76 4.15
N PHE A 510 -8.81 7.58 5.15
CA PHE A 510 -7.64 7.54 6.03
C PHE A 510 -7.60 6.26 6.88
N LEU A 511 -8.72 5.86 7.44
CA LEU A 511 -8.80 4.69 8.34
C LEU A 511 -8.65 3.36 7.57
N PHE A 512 -9.25 3.27 6.39
CA PHE A 512 -9.32 2.01 5.63
C PHE A 512 -8.41 1.96 4.40
N GLY A 513 -7.84 3.10 3.99
CA GLY A 513 -6.91 3.20 2.87
C GLY A 513 -5.53 2.61 3.17
N THR A 514 -4.80 2.31 2.11
CA THR A 514 -3.38 1.92 2.15
C THR A 514 -2.48 3.13 1.90
N GLY A 515 -1.16 2.98 2.00
CA GLY A 515 -0.15 4.04 1.93
C GLY A 515 -0.47 5.23 1.00
N PRO A 516 -0.57 5.04 -0.34
CA PRO A 516 -0.86 6.15 -1.26
C PRO A 516 -2.22 6.81 -1.02
N ILE A 517 -3.24 6.02 -0.65
CA ILE A 517 -4.60 6.52 -0.40
C ILE A 517 -4.68 7.30 0.91
N LYS A 518 -3.93 6.89 1.94
CA LYS A 518 -3.81 7.67 3.17
C LYS A 518 -3.20 9.05 2.88
N GLY A 519 -2.17 9.12 2.03
CA GLY A 519 -1.60 10.37 1.57
C GLY A 519 -2.64 11.28 0.92
N PHE A 520 -3.47 10.75 0.02
CA PHE A 520 -4.61 11.48 -0.57
C PHE A 520 -5.59 11.99 0.49
N ALA A 521 -6.00 11.15 1.44
CA ALA A 521 -6.94 11.52 2.49
C ALA A 521 -6.39 12.66 3.38
N VAL A 522 -5.10 12.61 3.71
CA VAL A 522 -4.42 13.66 4.49
C VAL A 522 -4.37 14.98 3.70
N THR A 523 -3.96 14.95 2.44
CA THR A 523 -3.88 16.17 1.61
C THR A 523 -5.26 16.80 1.41
N LEU A 524 -6.28 15.98 1.12
CA LEU A 524 -7.66 16.44 0.96
C LEU A 524 -8.19 17.05 2.27
N SER A 525 -8.02 16.37 3.40
CA SER A 525 -8.49 16.87 4.70
C SER A 525 -7.81 18.16 5.11
N ALA A 526 -6.49 18.22 5.00
CA ALA A 526 -5.73 19.43 5.29
C ALA A 526 -6.16 20.60 4.38
N GLY A 527 -6.29 20.34 3.07
CA GLY A 527 -6.74 21.35 2.11
C GLY A 527 -8.11 21.92 2.42
N ILE A 528 -9.08 21.07 2.79
CA ILE A 528 -10.43 21.49 3.19
C ILE A 528 -10.40 22.33 4.46
N ILE A 529 -9.66 21.92 5.48
CA ILE A 529 -9.57 22.67 6.75
C ILE A 529 -8.94 24.04 6.53
N ILE A 530 -7.86 24.10 5.75
CA ILE A 530 -7.18 25.37 5.42
C ILE A 530 -8.10 26.24 4.56
N ASN A 531 -8.88 25.65 3.65
CA ASN A 531 -9.84 26.37 2.83
C ASN A 531 -10.90 27.10 3.66
N LEU A 532 -11.39 26.50 4.75
CA LEU A 532 -12.31 27.21 5.66
C LEU A 532 -11.69 28.50 6.20
N PHE A 533 -10.38 28.51 6.48
CA PHE A 533 -9.69 29.71 6.92
C PHE A 533 -9.50 30.71 5.76
N THR A 534 -8.97 30.27 4.64
CA THR A 534 -8.61 31.17 3.54
C THR A 534 -9.84 31.74 2.84
N ALA A 535 -10.88 30.93 2.59
CA ALA A 535 -12.08 31.37 1.89
C ALA A 535 -13.03 32.21 2.77
N ILE A 536 -13.10 31.94 4.08
CA ILE A 536 -14.05 32.65 4.95
C ILE A 536 -13.38 33.84 5.64
N TYR A 537 -12.22 33.65 6.27
CA TYR A 537 -11.60 34.68 7.08
C TYR A 537 -10.63 35.55 6.28
N ALA A 538 -9.69 35.00 5.52
CA ALA A 538 -8.69 35.79 4.81
C ALA A 538 -9.34 36.68 3.75
N THR A 539 -10.27 36.16 2.93
CA THR A 539 -10.99 36.95 1.93
C THR A 539 -11.85 38.03 2.59
N ARG A 540 -12.53 37.76 3.71
CA ARG A 540 -13.30 38.75 4.47
C ARG A 540 -12.40 39.90 4.97
N TRP A 541 -11.18 39.62 5.44
CA TRP A 541 -10.22 40.64 5.88
C TRP A 541 -9.75 41.51 4.73
N VAL A 542 -9.61 40.93 3.52
CA VAL A 542 -9.30 41.71 2.31
C VAL A 542 -10.45 42.67 1.98
N TYR A 543 -11.72 42.23 2.04
CA TYR A 543 -12.87 43.12 1.83
C TYR A 543 -12.98 44.18 2.90
N GLU A 544 -12.76 43.88 4.18
CA GLU A 544 -12.72 44.86 5.26
C GLU A 544 -11.65 45.94 5.01
N TRP A 545 -10.50 45.55 4.47
CA TRP A 545 -9.42 46.47 4.12
C TRP A 545 -9.78 47.34 2.92
N LEU A 546 -10.35 46.76 1.86
CA LEU A 546 -10.80 47.51 0.67
C LEU A 546 -11.90 48.53 1.02
N LEU A 547 -12.85 48.16 1.88
CA LEU A 547 -13.89 49.06 2.39
C LEU A 547 -13.29 50.18 3.23
N TYR A 548 -12.34 49.89 4.10
CA TYR A 548 -11.65 50.93 4.92
C TYR A 548 -10.89 51.91 4.05
N LYS A 549 -10.29 51.46 2.95
CA LYS A 549 -9.58 52.31 2.00
C LYS A 549 -10.49 53.06 1.03
N ASN A 550 -11.81 52.82 1.06
CA ASN A 550 -12.77 53.26 0.06
C ASN A 550 -12.35 52.91 -1.37
N ALA A 551 -11.61 51.79 -1.53
CA ALA A 551 -11.09 51.35 -2.81
C ALA A 551 -12.19 50.73 -3.70
N ILE A 552 -13.31 50.31 -3.12
CA ILE A 552 -14.46 49.72 -3.81
C ILE A 552 -15.71 50.54 -3.53
N LYS A 553 -16.46 50.86 -4.59
CA LYS A 553 -17.75 51.50 -4.53
C LYS A 553 -18.91 50.57 -4.80
N ASP A 554 -18.68 49.53 -5.58
CA ASP A 554 -19.65 48.49 -5.94
C ASP A 554 -18.92 47.22 -6.39
N LEU A 555 -19.62 46.08 -6.31
CA LEU A 555 -19.15 44.79 -6.84
C LEU A 555 -20.06 44.37 -8.00
N SER A 556 -19.47 43.99 -9.11
CA SER A 556 -20.19 43.50 -10.28
C SER A 556 -19.88 42.03 -10.52
N PHE A 557 -20.91 41.28 -10.85
CA PHE A 557 -20.87 39.86 -11.12
C PHE A 557 -21.47 39.57 -12.51
N LEU A 558 -20.83 38.74 -13.30
CA LEU A 558 -21.41 38.26 -14.54
C LEU A 558 -22.57 37.29 -14.22
N GLN A 559 -23.59 37.32 -15.01
CA GLN A 559 -24.73 36.41 -14.89
C GLN A 559 -24.92 35.64 -16.18
N ILE A 560 -24.42 34.39 -16.24
CA ILE A 560 -24.61 33.53 -17.43
C ILE A 560 -25.94 32.83 -17.33
N VAL A 561 -26.31 32.33 -16.14
CA VAL A 561 -27.63 31.70 -15.95
C VAL A 561 -28.60 32.74 -15.41
N GLY A 562 -29.59 33.08 -16.20
CA GLY A 562 -30.66 34.00 -15.80
C GLY A 562 -31.63 33.39 -14.80
N LYS A 563 -32.74 34.11 -14.52
CA LYS A 563 -33.81 33.55 -13.67
C LYS A 563 -34.49 32.39 -14.43
N THR A 564 -34.39 31.20 -13.91
CA THR A 564 -35.04 30.00 -14.44
C THR A 564 -36.33 29.72 -13.69
N ASN A 565 -37.28 29.06 -14.36
CA ASN A 565 -38.55 28.62 -13.77
C ASN A 565 -38.87 27.20 -14.28
N ILE A 566 -37.99 26.25 -13.93
CA ILE A 566 -38.10 24.87 -14.39
C ILE A 566 -38.91 24.09 -13.35
N ASP A 567 -39.84 23.30 -13.78
CA ASP A 567 -40.62 22.39 -12.92
C ASP A 567 -39.89 21.05 -12.79
N PHE A 568 -39.04 20.95 -11.78
CA PHE A 568 -38.25 19.77 -11.46
C PHE A 568 -39.11 18.64 -10.87
N ILE A 569 -40.02 18.97 -9.96
CA ILE A 569 -40.91 17.99 -9.32
C ILE A 569 -41.92 17.41 -10.29
N GLY A 570 -42.43 18.17 -11.24
CA GLY A 570 -43.30 17.66 -12.31
C GLY A 570 -42.61 16.64 -13.22
N LYS A 571 -41.30 16.84 -13.48
CA LYS A 571 -40.47 15.91 -14.28
C LYS A 571 -39.85 14.75 -13.52
N ARG A 572 -40.17 14.59 -12.22
CA ARG A 572 -39.57 13.57 -11.35
C ARG A 572 -39.61 12.13 -11.86
N ASN A 573 -40.73 11.74 -12.54
CA ASN A 573 -40.90 10.38 -13.03
C ASN A 573 -39.90 10.05 -14.14
N ILE A 574 -39.58 11.01 -15.01
CA ILE A 574 -38.61 10.86 -16.09
C ILE A 574 -37.20 10.79 -15.49
N SER A 575 -36.89 11.71 -14.58
CA SER A 575 -35.58 11.72 -13.93
C SER A 575 -35.30 10.46 -13.11
N LEU A 576 -36.28 9.98 -12.33
CA LEU A 576 -36.18 8.74 -11.58
C LEU A 576 -36.05 7.51 -12.47
N ALA A 577 -36.72 7.49 -13.66
CA ALA A 577 -36.54 6.41 -14.65
C ALA A 577 -35.10 6.36 -15.19
N ILE A 578 -34.52 7.51 -15.55
CA ILE A 578 -33.10 7.60 -15.97
C ILE A 578 -32.20 7.13 -14.85
N SER A 579 -32.43 7.62 -13.64
CA SER A 579 -31.64 7.22 -12.44
C SER A 579 -31.76 5.72 -12.16
N ALA A 580 -32.96 5.13 -12.33
CA ALA A 580 -33.16 3.69 -12.16
C ALA A 580 -32.31 2.87 -13.14
N VAL A 581 -32.20 3.30 -14.40
CA VAL A 581 -31.34 2.65 -15.40
C VAL A 581 -29.87 2.72 -14.96
N LEU A 582 -29.38 3.91 -14.53
CA LEU A 582 -28.02 4.09 -14.06
C LEU A 582 -27.72 3.21 -12.82
N VAL A 583 -28.64 3.17 -11.85
CA VAL A 583 -28.50 2.33 -10.65
C VAL A 583 -28.51 0.85 -11.01
N LEU A 584 -29.39 0.41 -11.93
CA LEU A 584 -29.44 -0.98 -12.38
C LEU A 584 -28.11 -1.41 -13.02
N THR A 585 -27.51 -0.56 -13.88
CA THR A 585 -26.17 -0.85 -14.43
C THR A 585 -25.11 -0.96 -13.34
N GLY A 586 -25.18 -0.11 -12.32
CA GLY A 586 -24.29 -0.16 -11.16
C GLY A 586 -24.47 -1.43 -10.32
N ILE A 587 -25.71 -1.86 -10.10
CA ILE A 587 -26.01 -3.13 -9.40
C ILE A 587 -25.47 -4.32 -10.19
N VAL A 588 -25.66 -4.34 -11.52
CA VAL A 588 -25.08 -5.37 -12.38
C VAL A 588 -23.57 -5.38 -12.27
N ALA A 589 -22.92 -4.20 -12.32
CA ALA A 589 -21.48 -4.06 -12.11
C ALA A 589 -21.04 -4.64 -10.78
N PHE A 590 -21.73 -4.32 -9.69
CA PHE A 590 -21.43 -4.82 -8.36
C PHE A 590 -21.57 -6.35 -8.25
N ILE A 591 -22.60 -6.93 -8.87
CA ILE A 591 -22.78 -8.39 -8.94
C ILE A 591 -21.63 -9.02 -9.74
N GLN A 592 -21.25 -8.45 -10.88
CA GLN A 592 -20.16 -8.97 -11.70
C GLN A 592 -18.78 -8.84 -11.05
N ILE A 593 -18.55 -7.79 -10.25
CA ILE A 593 -17.38 -7.64 -9.40
C ILE A 593 -17.28 -8.81 -8.41
N ASN A 594 -18.38 -9.14 -7.73
CA ASN A 594 -18.42 -10.24 -6.77
C ASN A 594 -18.23 -11.61 -7.43
N ARG A 595 -18.73 -11.79 -8.67
CA ARG A 595 -18.52 -13.00 -9.47
C ARG A 595 -17.11 -13.10 -10.08
N GLY A 596 -16.31 -12.04 -10.02
CA GLY A 596 -14.97 -11.99 -10.62
C GLY A 596 -14.96 -11.84 -12.15
N SER A 597 -16.12 -11.49 -12.75
CA SER A 597 -16.28 -11.31 -14.21
C SER A 597 -16.02 -9.87 -14.65
N ALA A 598 -15.96 -8.91 -13.73
CA ALA A 598 -15.60 -7.54 -14.04
C ALA A 598 -14.08 -7.40 -14.26
N ASN A 599 -13.67 -6.31 -14.95
CA ASN A 599 -12.26 -5.97 -15.14
C ASN A 599 -11.68 -5.40 -13.84
N LEU A 600 -11.30 -6.31 -12.93
CA LEU A 600 -10.73 -5.96 -11.63
C LEU A 600 -9.23 -5.80 -11.73
N GLY A 601 -8.70 -4.73 -11.13
CA GLY A 601 -7.27 -4.55 -10.92
C GLY A 601 -6.69 -5.61 -9.97
N VAL A 602 -5.37 -5.71 -9.99
CA VAL A 602 -4.64 -6.67 -9.13
C VAL A 602 -4.90 -6.44 -7.65
N ASP A 603 -5.26 -5.23 -7.24
CA ASP A 603 -5.66 -4.90 -5.87
C ASP A 603 -6.82 -5.76 -5.37
N PHE A 604 -7.76 -6.09 -6.24
CA PHE A 604 -8.98 -6.82 -5.90
C PHE A 604 -9.02 -8.24 -6.46
N ALA A 605 -8.36 -8.49 -7.59
CA ALA A 605 -8.29 -9.83 -8.19
C ALA A 605 -7.15 -10.67 -7.61
N GLY A 606 -6.10 -10.01 -7.12
CA GLY A 606 -4.79 -10.63 -6.88
C GLY A 606 -4.08 -10.96 -8.18
N GLY A 607 -2.78 -11.14 -8.13
CA GLY A 607 -1.97 -11.44 -9.29
C GLY A 607 -0.81 -10.49 -9.48
N THR A 608 -0.30 -10.43 -10.71
CA THR A 608 0.86 -9.60 -11.08
C THR A 608 0.47 -8.66 -12.21
N MET A 609 0.79 -7.39 -12.06
CA MET A 609 0.73 -6.37 -13.09
C MET A 609 2.15 -5.87 -13.35
N VAL A 610 2.55 -5.84 -14.60
CA VAL A 610 3.84 -5.27 -15.02
C VAL A 610 3.59 -4.24 -16.11
N GLN A 611 4.13 -3.06 -15.92
CA GLN A 611 4.11 -1.98 -16.89
C GLN A 611 5.47 -1.89 -17.57
N TYR A 612 5.46 -2.02 -18.87
CA TYR A 612 6.64 -1.92 -19.74
C TYR A 612 6.57 -0.66 -20.56
N LYS A 613 7.71 -0.03 -20.77
CA LYS A 613 7.91 1.02 -21.78
C LYS A 613 8.68 0.43 -22.94
N ALA A 614 8.12 0.54 -24.13
CA ALA A 614 8.78 0.16 -25.37
C ALA A 614 9.57 1.33 -25.95
N ASP A 615 10.66 1.03 -26.64
CA ASP A 615 11.50 2.03 -27.35
C ASP A 615 10.83 2.62 -28.60
N LYS A 616 9.79 1.96 -29.09
CA LYS A 616 9.01 2.37 -30.27
C LYS A 616 7.58 1.83 -30.21
N PRO A 617 6.64 2.41 -31.01
CA PRO A 617 5.26 1.92 -31.09
C PRO A 617 5.19 0.44 -31.46
N PHE A 618 4.32 -0.31 -30.79
CA PHE A 618 4.12 -1.75 -30.98
C PHE A 618 2.65 -2.05 -31.25
N LYS A 619 2.34 -3.29 -31.67
CA LYS A 619 0.95 -3.75 -31.83
C LYS A 619 0.61 -4.74 -30.74
N LEU A 620 -0.53 -4.55 -30.06
CA LEU A 620 -1.01 -5.47 -29.01
C LEU A 620 -1.19 -6.91 -29.50
N GLU A 621 -1.48 -7.10 -30.80
CA GLU A 621 -1.67 -8.43 -31.36
C GLU A 621 -0.36 -9.24 -31.41
N ASP A 622 0.76 -8.58 -31.69
CA ASP A 622 2.07 -9.21 -31.70
C ASP A 622 2.51 -9.57 -30.28
N VAL A 623 2.25 -8.69 -29.30
CA VAL A 623 2.42 -8.98 -27.87
C VAL A 623 1.59 -10.19 -27.47
N ARG A 624 0.33 -10.26 -27.87
CA ARG A 624 -0.55 -11.39 -27.57
C ARG A 624 -0.01 -12.71 -28.15
N LYS A 625 0.49 -12.70 -29.36
CA LYS A 625 1.13 -13.88 -29.97
C LYS A 625 2.34 -14.33 -29.19
N ALA A 626 3.24 -13.39 -28.80
CA ALA A 626 4.44 -13.68 -28.02
C ALA A 626 4.12 -14.33 -26.67
N LEU A 627 3.20 -13.73 -25.91
CA LEU A 627 2.81 -14.25 -24.60
C LEU A 627 2.08 -15.62 -24.69
N SER A 628 1.25 -15.81 -25.70
CA SER A 628 0.55 -17.08 -25.94
C SER A 628 1.51 -18.19 -26.34
N ALA A 629 2.52 -17.90 -27.19
CA ALA A 629 3.58 -18.82 -27.57
C ALA A 629 4.44 -19.28 -26.38
N ALA A 630 4.63 -18.37 -25.38
CA ALA A 630 5.31 -18.69 -24.13
C ALA A 630 4.42 -19.47 -23.12
N GLY A 631 3.20 -19.86 -23.52
CA GLY A 631 2.28 -20.65 -22.68
C GLY A 631 1.61 -19.88 -21.55
N LEU A 632 1.66 -18.56 -21.56
CA LEU A 632 0.94 -17.72 -20.60
C LEU A 632 -0.56 -17.74 -20.91
N LYS A 633 -1.39 -17.98 -19.89
CA LYS A 633 -2.85 -18.00 -19.99
C LYS A 633 -3.46 -17.05 -18.97
N GLY A 634 -4.67 -16.53 -19.25
CA GLY A 634 -5.43 -15.70 -18.31
C GLY A 634 -4.80 -14.32 -18.08
N TYR A 635 -4.14 -13.76 -19.09
CA TYR A 635 -3.61 -12.40 -19.05
C TYR A 635 -4.56 -11.39 -19.70
N ALA A 636 -4.47 -10.15 -19.25
CA ALA A 636 -5.09 -8.98 -19.88
C ALA A 636 -4.00 -8.01 -20.32
N LEU A 637 -4.18 -7.43 -21.50
CA LEU A 637 -3.27 -6.46 -22.10
C LEU A 637 -3.98 -5.11 -22.24
N GLN A 638 -3.25 -4.06 -21.93
CA GLN A 638 -3.67 -2.69 -22.15
C GLN A 638 -2.49 -1.91 -22.74
N GLU A 639 -2.77 -1.11 -23.73
CA GLU A 639 -1.79 -0.23 -24.38
C GLU A 639 -2.12 1.23 -24.07
N VAL A 640 -1.06 2.03 -23.91
CA VAL A 640 -1.14 3.49 -23.92
C VAL A 640 -0.29 3.97 -25.08
N PRO A 641 -0.93 4.20 -26.25
CA PRO A 641 -0.22 4.40 -27.52
C PRO A 641 0.71 5.61 -27.51
N ASP A 642 0.26 6.74 -26.94
CA ASP A 642 1.00 8.00 -26.93
C ASP A 642 2.32 7.93 -26.17
N GLU A 643 2.46 6.95 -25.25
CA GLU A 643 3.65 6.78 -24.40
C GLU A 643 4.42 5.48 -24.69
N ASN A 644 3.96 4.66 -25.64
CA ASN A 644 4.49 3.33 -25.92
C ASN A 644 4.52 2.42 -24.68
N ILE A 645 3.48 2.53 -23.82
CA ILE A 645 3.39 1.75 -22.59
C ILE A 645 2.51 0.54 -22.83
N LEU A 646 3.05 -0.63 -22.43
CA LEU A 646 2.35 -1.90 -22.37
C LEU A 646 2.11 -2.30 -20.91
N ILE A 647 0.85 -2.51 -20.55
CA ILE A 647 0.46 -3.04 -19.24
C ILE A 647 0.02 -4.49 -19.42
N VAL A 648 0.73 -5.40 -18.76
CA VAL A 648 0.42 -6.84 -18.75
C VAL A 648 -0.06 -7.22 -17.36
N ARG A 649 -1.29 -7.74 -17.27
CA ARG A 649 -1.86 -8.25 -16.01
C ARG A 649 -2.09 -9.75 -16.12
N VAL A 650 -1.62 -10.49 -15.13
CA VAL A 650 -1.80 -11.93 -15.04
C VAL A 650 -2.52 -12.25 -13.74
N LYS A 651 -3.71 -12.84 -13.83
CA LYS A 651 -4.44 -13.33 -12.66
C LYS A 651 -3.67 -14.52 -12.06
N LYS A 652 -3.61 -14.61 -10.75
CA LYS A 652 -2.84 -15.65 -10.05
C LYS A 652 -3.41 -17.05 -10.34
N SER A 653 -2.73 -17.80 -11.19
CA SER A 653 -2.72 -19.25 -11.10
C SER A 653 -1.55 -19.64 -10.18
N VAL A 654 -1.64 -20.78 -9.54
CA VAL A 654 -0.81 -21.40 -8.48
C VAL A 654 0.74 -21.26 -8.57
N ALA A 655 1.29 -20.42 -9.45
CA ALA A 655 2.72 -20.21 -9.61
C ALA A 655 3.28 -19.25 -8.52
N THR A 656 4.48 -19.54 -8.08
CA THR A 656 5.22 -18.84 -7.03
C THR A 656 5.42 -17.37 -7.37
N VAL A 657 5.34 -16.47 -6.36
CA VAL A 657 5.64 -15.05 -6.45
C VAL A 657 7.05 -14.88 -7.06
N GLY A 658 7.16 -14.06 -8.12
CA GLY A 658 8.42 -13.73 -8.79
C GLY A 658 8.63 -14.34 -10.19
N ASP A 659 8.08 -15.50 -10.49
CA ASP A 659 8.34 -16.21 -11.76
C ASP A 659 7.58 -15.64 -12.97
N ILE A 660 6.49 -14.91 -12.74
CA ILE A 660 5.60 -14.43 -13.82
C ILE A 660 6.21 -13.25 -14.58
N GLU A 661 6.82 -12.30 -13.90
CA GLU A 661 7.49 -11.14 -14.51
C GLU A 661 8.60 -11.61 -15.45
N GLU A 662 9.45 -12.53 -14.99
CA GLU A 662 10.56 -13.05 -15.79
C GLU A 662 10.07 -13.81 -17.04
N LYS A 663 8.97 -14.57 -16.90
CA LYS A 663 8.32 -15.24 -18.04
C LYS A 663 7.76 -14.26 -19.05
N ILE A 664 7.10 -13.17 -18.58
CA ILE A 664 6.58 -12.13 -19.46
C ILE A 664 7.73 -11.45 -20.20
N THR A 665 8.77 -11.03 -19.47
CA THR A 665 9.94 -10.34 -20.05
C THR A 665 10.63 -11.20 -21.09
N LYS A 666 10.92 -12.47 -20.78
CA LYS A 666 11.50 -13.42 -21.74
C LYS A 666 10.62 -13.65 -22.97
N ALA A 667 9.29 -13.75 -22.78
CA ALA A 667 8.37 -13.91 -23.89
C ALA A 667 8.34 -12.68 -24.82
N LEU A 668 8.43 -11.48 -24.27
CA LEU A 668 8.51 -10.24 -25.04
C LEU A 668 9.86 -10.14 -25.79
N GLU A 669 10.98 -10.42 -25.14
CA GLU A 669 12.31 -10.41 -25.72
C GLU A 669 12.47 -11.43 -26.86
N GLN A 670 11.92 -12.64 -26.70
CA GLN A 670 12.00 -13.70 -27.70
C GLN A 670 10.99 -13.50 -28.83
N GLY A 671 9.76 -13.09 -28.52
CA GLY A 671 8.69 -12.93 -29.51
C GLY A 671 8.75 -11.60 -30.28
N LEU A 672 9.38 -10.59 -29.72
CA LEU A 672 9.49 -9.23 -30.26
C LEU A 672 10.95 -8.76 -30.27
N SER A 673 11.84 -9.54 -30.88
CA SER A 673 13.30 -9.33 -30.88
C SER A 673 13.78 -7.98 -31.45
N GLY A 674 12.89 -7.23 -32.13
CA GLY A 674 13.17 -5.88 -32.65
C GLY A 674 12.80 -4.75 -31.70
N TYR A 675 12.29 -5.05 -30.49
CA TYR A 675 11.84 -4.08 -29.51
C TYR A 675 12.63 -4.21 -28.20
N LYS A 676 12.84 -3.07 -27.53
CA LYS A 676 13.37 -3.05 -26.17
C LYS A 676 12.25 -2.66 -25.20
N PHE A 677 11.90 -3.59 -24.30
CA PHE A 677 10.93 -3.35 -23.25
C PHE A 677 11.65 -3.15 -21.92
N SER A 678 11.48 -1.97 -21.30
CA SER A 678 11.98 -1.67 -19.96
C SER A 678 10.84 -1.71 -18.95
N ILE A 679 11.06 -2.31 -17.79
CA ILE A 679 10.07 -2.36 -16.73
C ILE A 679 10.01 -0.99 -16.05
N GLU A 680 8.85 -0.34 -16.11
CA GLU A 680 8.57 0.94 -15.45
C GLU A 680 7.98 0.73 -14.05
N SER A 681 7.07 -0.23 -13.92
CA SER A 681 6.51 -0.59 -12.62
C SER A 681 6.07 -2.06 -12.57
N LYS A 682 6.05 -2.59 -11.35
CA LYS A 682 5.54 -3.91 -11.03
C LYS A 682 4.67 -3.84 -9.79
N THR A 683 3.49 -4.44 -9.87
CA THR A 683 2.61 -4.63 -8.72
C THR A 683 2.24 -6.09 -8.62
N GLU A 684 2.50 -6.70 -7.48
CA GLU A 684 2.19 -8.09 -7.20
C GLU A 684 1.48 -8.21 -5.86
N ILE A 685 0.28 -8.75 -5.88
CA ILE A 685 -0.60 -8.82 -4.70
C ILE A 685 -1.09 -10.23 -4.52
N GLY A 686 -0.86 -10.77 -3.33
CA GLY A 686 -1.34 -12.08 -2.93
C GLY A 686 -2.87 -12.11 -2.76
N SER A 687 -3.47 -13.29 -2.93
CA SER A 687 -4.92 -13.47 -2.83
C SER A 687 -5.52 -13.12 -1.45
N THR A 688 -4.75 -13.27 -0.39
CA THR A 688 -5.16 -12.90 0.97
C THR A 688 -5.27 -11.39 1.10
N VAL A 689 -4.25 -10.66 0.65
CA VAL A 689 -4.20 -9.19 0.68
C VAL A 689 -5.33 -8.60 -0.19
N SER A 690 -5.54 -9.12 -1.39
CA SER A 690 -6.60 -8.63 -2.27
C SER A 690 -8.01 -8.81 -1.70
N LYS A 691 -8.27 -9.93 -1.00
CA LYS A 691 -9.54 -10.14 -0.28
C LYS A 691 -9.72 -9.13 0.86
N GLU A 692 -8.66 -8.85 1.59
CA GLU A 692 -8.67 -7.87 2.68
C GLU A 692 -8.89 -6.44 2.16
N LEU A 693 -8.20 -6.05 1.09
CA LEU A 693 -8.40 -4.75 0.44
C LEU A 693 -9.84 -4.56 -0.04
N ARG A 694 -10.44 -5.60 -0.64
CA ARG A 694 -11.84 -5.57 -1.06
C ARG A 694 -12.78 -5.37 0.13
N ARG A 695 -12.56 -6.11 1.22
CA ARG A 695 -13.35 -5.97 2.45
C ARG A 695 -13.22 -4.57 3.03
N LYS A 696 -12.00 -4.03 3.14
CA LYS A 696 -11.74 -2.68 3.63
C LYS A 696 -12.42 -1.61 2.77
N ALA A 697 -12.39 -1.75 1.44
CA ALA A 697 -13.06 -0.83 0.52
C ALA A 697 -14.60 -0.80 0.75
N ILE A 698 -15.23 -1.96 0.89
CA ILE A 698 -16.67 -2.04 1.18
C ILE A 698 -17.00 -1.41 2.55
N ILE A 699 -16.22 -1.71 3.58
CA ILE A 699 -16.40 -1.15 4.92
C ILE A 699 -16.23 0.38 4.89
N ALA A 700 -15.24 0.90 4.16
CA ALA A 700 -15.04 2.35 4.03
C ALA A 700 -16.25 3.05 3.42
N ILE A 701 -16.86 2.48 2.37
CA ILE A 701 -18.08 3.01 1.74
C ILE A 701 -19.24 3.00 2.73
N LEU A 702 -19.47 1.88 3.45
CA LEU A 702 -20.55 1.75 4.40
C LEU A 702 -20.42 2.70 5.58
N ILE A 703 -19.21 2.84 6.15
CA ILE A 703 -18.94 3.76 7.26
C ILE A 703 -19.09 5.22 6.81
N SER A 704 -18.62 5.53 5.61
CA SER A 704 -18.79 6.86 5.03
C SER A 704 -20.28 7.22 4.91
N LEU A 705 -21.09 6.34 4.30
CA LEU A 705 -22.54 6.54 4.18
C LEU A 705 -23.24 6.66 5.56
N ALA A 706 -22.88 5.80 6.50
CA ALA A 706 -23.44 5.87 7.85
C ALA A 706 -23.09 7.19 8.56
N GLY A 707 -21.83 7.63 8.43
CA GLY A 707 -21.37 8.91 8.99
C GLY A 707 -22.11 10.10 8.38
N ILE A 708 -22.31 10.09 7.06
CA ILE A 708 -23.07 11.11 6.34
C ILE A 708 -24.53 11.15 6.81
N ILE A 709 -25.20 9.99 6.87
CA ILE A 709 -26.59 9.90 7.36
C ILE A 709 -26.67 10.44 8.79
N GLY A 710 -25.77 10.01 9.68
CA GLY A 710 -25.74 10.47 11.07
C GLY A 710 -25.56 11.99 11.17
N TYR A 711 -24.59 12.55 10.44
CA TYR A 711 -24.36 14.00 10.43
C TYR A 711 -25.56 14.79 9.90
N LEU A 712 -26.11 14.41 8.76
CA LEU A 712 -27.23 15.11 8.14
C LEU A 712 -28.54 14.93 8.91
N ALA A 713 -28.77 13.77 9.55
CA ALA A 713 -29.90 13.55 10.43
C ALA A 713 -29.87 14.47 11.66
N PHE A 714 -28.67 14.68 12.23
CA PHE A 714 -28.46 15.62 13.32
C PHE A 714 -28.61 17.09 12.89
N ARG A 715 -28.07 17.45 11.73
CA ARG A 715 -28.00 18.82 11.24
C ARG A 715 -29.29 19.34 10.60
N PHE A 716 -30.01 18.46 9.90
CA PHE A 716 -31.27 18.78 9.19
C PHE A 716 -32.45 18.01 9.81
N ASN A 717 -32.85 16.95 9.17
CA ASN A 717 -33.84 15.96 9.60
C ASN A 717 -33.49 14.63 8.96
N ILE A 718 -33.96 13.54 9.54
CA ILE A 718 -33.67 12.19 9.05
C ILE A 718 -34.07 11.97 7.58
N SER A 719 -35.14 12.60 7.13
CA SER A 719 -35.61 12.54 5.74
C SER A 719 -34.62 13.15 4.75
N PHE A 720 -34.01 14.27 5.10
CA PHE A 720 -32.96 14.89 4.29
C PHE A 720 -31.68 14.07 4.30
N GLY A 721 -31.31 13.50 5.45
CA GLY A 721 -30.15 12.63 5.58
C GLY A 721 -30.27 11.38 4.74
N VAL A 722 -31.43 10.71 4.78
CA VAL A 722 -31.68 9.51 3.97
C VAL A 722 -31.74 9.85 2.49
N ALA A 723 -32.38 10.94 2.11
CA ALA A 723 -32.44 11.36 0.70
C ALA A 723 -31.05 11.68 0.13
N ALA A 724 -30.20 12.35 0.89
CA ALA A 724 -28.82 12.62 0.53
C ALA A 724 -28.01 11.33 0.38
N ALA A 725 -28.15 10.39 1.33
CA ALA A 725 -27.44 9.10 1.25
C ALA A 725 -27.89 8.28 0.03
N ILE A 726 -29.18 8.26 -0.30
CA ILE A 726 -29.68 7.58 -1.50
C ILE A 726 -29.12 8.24 -2.76
N ALA A 727 -29.07 9.57 -2.82
CA ALA A 727 -28.48 10.30 -3.95
C ALA A 727 -26.98 9.98 -4.09
N THR A 728 -26.24 9.97 -2.98
CA THR A 728 -24.81 9.61 -2.96
C THR A 728 -24.58 8.17 -3.43
N PHE A 729 -25.41 7.25 -2.94
CA PHE A 729 -25.34 5.84 -3.34
C PHE A 729 -25.66 5.65 -4.82
N HIS A 730 -26.65 6.39 -5.32
CA HIS A 730 -26.97 6.49 -6.74
C HIS A 730 -25.73 6.92 -7.54
N ASP A 731 -25.05 7.98 -7.13
CA ASP A 731 -23.90 8.53 -7.86
C ASP A 731 -22.73 7.53 -7.92
N VAL A 732 -22.44 6.90 -6.80
CA VAL A 732 -21.41 5.85 -6.73
C VAL A 732 -21.75 4.68 -7.65
N LEU A 733 -22.99 4.19 -7.63
CA LEU A 733 -23.44 3.10 -8.50
C LEU A 733 -23.45 3.50 -9.97
N ALA A 734 -23.88 4.72 -10.30
CA ALA A 734 -23.90 5.20 -11.68
C ALA A 734 -22.49 5.23 -12.29
N VAL A 735 -21.50 5.79 -11.56
CA VAL A 735 -20.11 5.82 -12.02
C VAL A 735 -19.55 4.40 -12.13
N LEU A 736 -19.80 3.54 -11.15
CA LEU A 736 -19.37 2.13 -11.19
C LEU A 736 -19.98 1.38 -12.38
N GLY A 737 -21.27 1.62 -12.66
CA GLY A 737 -21.97 1.05 -13.81
C GLY A 737 -21.37 1.49 -15.15
N ILE A 738 -21.03 2.77 -15.29
CA ILE A 738 -20.40 3.31 -16.49
C ILE A 738 -19.00 2.70 -16.68
N PHE A 739 -18.21 2.58 -15.59
CA PHE A 739 -16.90 1.92 -15.65
C PHE A 739 -16.99 0.48 -16.12
N TYR A 740 -17.99 -0.26 -15.62
CA TYR A 740 -18.24 -1.63 -16.04
C TYR A 740 -18.63 -1.73 -17.53
N LEU A 741 -19.55 -0.87 -18.01
CA LEU A 741 -19.97 -0.84 -19.42
C LEU A 741 -18.83 -0.49 -20.37
N LEU A 742 -17.93 0.40 -19.96
CA LEU A 742 -16.74 0.78 -20.71
C LEU A 742 -15.57 -0.21 -20.55
N ASN A 743 -15.79 -1.31 -19.81
CA ASN A 743 -14.75 -2.28 -19.47
C ASN A 743 -13.47 -1.66 -18.88
N LYS A 744 -13.62 -0.54 -18.17
CA LYS A 744 -12.52 0.12 -17.45
C LYS A 744 -12.10 -0.68 -16.23
N GLU A 745 -10.83 -0.59 -15.86
CA GLU A 745 -10.31 -1.27 -14.68
C GLU A 745 -10.87 -0.69 -13.38
N ILE A 746 -11.32 -1.57 -12.50
CA ILE A 746 -11.78 -1.21 -11.14
C ILE A 746 -10.68 -1.62 -10.17
N ASN A 747 -9.90 -0.64 -9.72
CA ASN A 747 -8.81 -0.79 -8.77
C ASN A 747 -9.04 0.09 -7.51
N LEU A 748 -8.08 0.10 -6.61
CA LEU A 748 -8.19 0.82 -5.34
C LEU A 748 -8.24 2.36 -5.53
N LEU A 749 -7.61 2.89 -6.59
CA LEU A 749 -7.71 4.31 -6.94
C LEU A 749 -9.12 4.70 -7.34
N ILE A 750 -9.83 3.84 -8.07
CA ILE A 750 -11.22 4.09 -8.46
C ILE A 750 -12.13 4.11 -7.23
N VAL A 751 -11.92 3.21 -6.26
CA VAL A 751 -12.67 3.28 -4.99
C VAL A 751 -12.39 4.60 -4.25
N THR A 752 -11.15 5.08 -4.30
CA THR A 752 -10.80 6.40 -3.74
C THR A 752 -11.55 7.53 -4.44
N ALA A 753 -11.63 7.49 -5.78
CA ALA A 753 -12.42 8.45 -6.56
C ALA A 753 -13.91 8.39 -6.20
N LEU A 754 -14.49 7.20 -6.06
CA LEU A 754 -15.90 7.01 -5.68
C LEU A 754 -16.21 7.54 -4.28
N LEU A 755 -15.32 7.32 -3.30
CA LEU A 755 -15.49 7.87 -1.96
C LEU A 755 -15.31 9.39 -1.93
N THR A 756 -14.37 9.92 -2.72
CA THR A 756 -14.19 11.37 -2.88
C THR A 756 -15.41 12.01 -3.52
N LEU A 757 -15.95 11.37 -4.57
CA LEU A 757 -17.19 11.77 -5.20
C LEU A 757 -18.37 11.78 -4.23
N ALA A 758 -18.48 10.75 -3.39
CA ALA A 758 -19.53 10.67 -2.37
C ALA A 758 -19.53 11.90 -1.45
N GLY A 759 -18.34 12.38 -1.05
CA GLY A 759 -18.17 13.62 -0.27
C GLY A 759 -18.51 14.88 -1.07
N TYR A 760 -18.02 14.96 -2.32
CA TYR A 760 -18.21 16.12 -3.18
C TYR A 760 -19.67 16.31 -3.62
N SER A 761 -20.33 15.24 -4.09
CA SER A 761 -21.73 15.29 -4.55
C SER A 761 -22.69 15.78 -3.46
N LEU A 762 -22.38 15.50 -2.20
CA LEU A 762 -23.15 15.99 -1.06
C LEU A 762 -23.07 17.50 -0.88
N THR A 763 -22.00 18.16 -1.32
CA THR A 763 -21.85 19.61 -1.17
C THR A 763 -23.01 20.33 -1.85
N ASP A 764 -23.34 20.00 -3.08
CA ASP A 764 -24.48 20.59 -3.79
C ASP A 764 -25.82 20.19 -3.17
N THR A 765 -25.97 18.93 -2.78
CA THR A 765 -27.19 18.43 -2.15
C THR A 765 -27.49 19.17 -0.84
N VAL A 766 -26.49 19.35 0.02
CA VAL A 766 -26.60 20.07 1.32
C VAL A 766 -27.05 21.51 1.09
N VAL A 767 -26.52 22.17 0.10
CA VAL A 767 -26.87 23.57 -0.18
C VAL A 767 -28.28 23.71 -0.74
N VAL A 768 -28.70 22.81 -1.62
CA VAL A 768 -30.09 22.77 -2.08
C VAL A 768 -31.03 22.51 -0.88
N PHE A 769 -30.69 21.61 0.01
CA PHE A 769 -31.47 21.31 1.21
C PHE A 769 -31.53 22.49 2.19
N ASP A 770 -30.42 23.20 2.39
CA ASP A 770 -30.40 24.41 3.21
C ASP A 770 -31.33 25.49 2.63
N ARG A 771 -31.33 25.62 1.29
CA ARG A 771 -32.23 26.57 0.59
C ARG A 771 -33.68 26.16 0.70
N ILE A 772 -34.01 24.87 0.59
CA ILE A 772 -35.36 24.37 0.80
C ILE A 772 -35.83 24.71 2.22
N ARG A 773 -34.98 24.49 3.22
CA ARG A 773 -35.27 24.80 4.63
C ARG A 773 -35.47 26.31 4.86
N GLU A 774 -34.64 27.15 4.24
CA GLU A 774 -34.79 28.61 4.28
C GLU A 774 -36.13 29.06 3.67
N ASN A 775 -36.46 28.53 2.47
CA ASN A 775 -37.68 28.89 1.75
C ASN A 775 -38.95 28.32 2.42
N MET A 776 -38.90 27.20 3.10
CA MET A 776 -40.02 26.70 3.92
C MET A 776 -40.39 27.67 5.05
N LYS A 777 -39.40 28.33 5.67
CA LYS A 777 -39.64 29.33 6.72
C LYS A 777 -40.19 30.65 6.11
N ARG A 778 -39.75 30.98 4.90
CA ARG A 778 -40.07 32.24 4.23
C ARG A 778 -41.42 32.20 3.51
N TYR A 779 -41.76 31.12 2.85
CA TYR A 779 -42.93 30.98 1.95
C TYR A 779 -43.96 29.97 2.48
N ARG A 780 -44.56 30.26 3.61
CA ARG A 780 -45.51 29.38 4.31
C ARG A 780 -46.81 29.09 3.55
N LYS A 781 -47.16 29.90 2.54
CA LYS A 781 -48.41 29.76 1.72
C LYS A 781 -48.24 28.91 0.45
N LEU A 782 -46.98 28.65 0.02
CA LEU A 782 -46.72 27.84 -1.15
C LEU A 782 -46.82 26.36 -0.85
N SER A 783 -47.17 25.58 -1.84
CA SER A 783 -47.10 24.12 -1.76
C SER A 783 -45.66 23.64 -1.62
N PHE A 784 -45.48 22.48 -1.07
CA PHE A 784 -44.11 21.92 -0.89
C PHE A 784 -43.42 21.72 -2.24
N ALA A 785 -44.14 21.32 -3.30
CA ALA A 785 -43.58 21.23 -4.63
C ALA A 785 -43.08 22.57 -5.18
N GLU A 786 -43.87 23.65 -4.99
CA GLU A 786 -43.47 24.99 -5.40
C GLU A 786 -42.26 25.50 -4.61
N ILE A 787 -42.18 25.20 -3.29
CA ILE A 787 -41.02 25.55 -2.45
C ILE A 787 -39.77 24.87 -2.97
N ILE A 788 -39.82 23.56 -3.26
CA ILE A 788 -38.68 22.80 -3.78
C ILE A 788 -38.28 23.34 -5.16
N ASN A 789 -39.22 23.47 -6.11
CA ASN A 789 -38.97 23.99 -7.45
C ASN A 789 -38.29 25.37 -7.38
N ARG A 790 -38.82 26.26 -6.55
CA ARG A 790 -38.26 27.58 -6.34
C ARG A 790 -36.84 27.53 -5.77
N SER A 791 -36.60 26.71 -4.75
CA SER A 791 -35.30 26.55 -4.11
C SER A 791 -34.23 26.04 -5.08
N VAL A 792 -34.57 25.03 -5.88
CA VAL A 792 -33.68 24.48 -6.90
C VAL A 792 -33.39 25.53 -7.99
N ASN A 793 -34.37 26.25 -8.50
CA ASN A 793 -34.19 27.30 -9.50
C ASN A 793 -33.32 28.44 -8.97
N GLU A 794 -33.47 28.85 -7.69
CA GLU A 794 -32.65 29.87 -7.05
C GLU A 794 -31.17 29.42 -6.90
N MET A 795 -30.91 28.11 -6.72
CA MET A 795 -29.57 27.55 -6.55
C MET A 795 -28.91 27.11 -7.85
N LEU A 796 -29.67 27.00 -8.95
CA LEU A 796 -29.21 26.40 -10.20
C LEU A 796 -27.96 27.11 -10.78
N SER A 797 -27.94 28.45 -10.77
CA SER A 797 -26.78 29.22 -11.23
C SER A 797 -25.53 28.86 -10.46
N ARG A 798 -25.63 28.78 -9.15
CA ARG A 798 -24.52 28.42 -8.28
C ARG A 798 -24.06 26.98 -8.54
N THR A 799 -24.95 26.02 -8.52
CA THR A 799 -24.64 24.58 -8.74
C THR A 799 -23.93 24.37 -10.08
N ILE A 800 -24.36 25.05 -11.15
CA ILE A 800 -23.66 24.97 -12.44
C ILE A 800 -22.26 25.55 -12.37
N ILE A 801 -22.06 26.69 -11.70
CA ILE A 801 -20.75 27.34 -11.63
C ILE A 801 -19.77 26.55 -10.78
N THR A 802 -20.19 26.02 -9.62
CA THR A 802 -19.35 25.17 -8.78
C THR A 802 -18.96 23.89 -9.50
N SER A 803 -19.90 23.30 -10.23
CA SER A 803 -19.61 22.12 -11.06
C SER A 803 -18.64 22.42 -12.20
N ILE A 804 -18.77 23.59 -12.86
CA ILE A 804 -17.86 24.01 -13.94
C ILE A 804 -16.45 24.26 -13.39
N THR A 805 -16.30 24.97 -12.27
CA THR A 805 -14.99 25.27 -11.68
C THR A 805 -14.25 23.99 -11.29
N THR A 806 -14.92 23.05 -10.65
CA THR A 806 -14.32 21.77 -10.29
C THR A 806 -14.09 20.89 -11.54
N LEU A 807 -15.01 20.90 -12.51
CA LEU A 807 -14.86 20.16 -13.76
C LEU A 807 -13.64 20.64 -14.57
N ILE A 808 -13.38 21.94 -14.65
CA ILE A 808 -12.19 22.51 -15.32
C ILE A 808 -10.91 21.90 -14.72
N VAL A 809 -10.83 21.87 -13.40
CA VAL A 809 -9.66 21.31 -12.70
C VAL A 809 -9.51 19.81 -12.96
N VAL A 810 -10.60 19.06 -12.89
CA VAL A 810 -10.57 17.60 -13.08
C VAL A 810 -10.34 17.23 -14.55
N LEU A 811 -10.85 18.01 -15.50
CA LEU A 811 -10.53 17.86 -16.93
C LEU A 811 -9.03 18.16 -17.20
N SER A 812 -8.46 19.16 -16.53
CA SER A 812 -7.01 19.38 -16.62
C SER A 812 -6.23 18.17 -16.11
N LEU A 813 -6.69 17.56 -15.02
CA LEU A 813 -6.10 16.32 -14.49
C LEU A 813 -6.29 15.14 -15.47
N TYR A 814 -7.43 15.04 -16.12
CA TYR A 814 -7.74 14.00 -17.11
C TYR A 814 -6.83 14.08 -18.34
N PHE A 815 -6.67 15.29 -18.92
CA PHE A 815 -5.88 15.46 -20.14
C PHE A 815 -4.36 15.53 -19.90
N PHE A 816 -3.93 16.11 -18.78
CA PHE A 816 -2.51 16.36 -18.52
C PHE A 816 -1.92 15.52 -17.39
N GLY A 817 -2.72 14.79 -16.60
CA GLY A 817 -2.28 14.11 -15.38
C GLY A 817 -1.51 12.81 -15.59
N GLY A 818 -1.39 12.33 -16.83
CA GLY A 818 -0.68 11.09 -17.16
C GLY A 818 -1.48 9.82 -16.87
N VAL A 819 -0.90 8.69 -17.28
CA VAL A 819 -1.59 7.39 -17.36
C VAL A 819 -2.10 6.90 -16.00
N VAL A 820 -1.32 7.08 -14.95
CA VAL A 820 -1.59 6.49 -13.62
C VAL A 820 -2.86 7.07 -12.99
N ILE A 821 -3.10 8.39 -13.17
CA ILE A 821 -4.26 9.08 -12.58
C ILE A 821 -5.39 9.34 -13.59
N HIS A 822 -5.22 8.95 -14.84
CA HIS A 822 -6.19 9.19 -15.92
C HIS A 822 -7.58 8.61 -15.59
N ASP A 823 -7.66 7.32 -15.23
CA ASP A 823 -8.94 6.68 -14.93
C ASP A 823 -9.54 7.20 -13.60
N PHE A 824 -8.71 7.60 -12.64
CA PHE A 824 -9.15 8.31 -11.43
C PHE A 824 -9.82 9.65 -11.79
N ALA A 825 -9.17 10.45 -12.63
CA ALA A 825 -9.72 11.72 -13.11
C ALA A 825 -11.01 11.51 -13.92
N PHE A 826 -11.07 10.48 -14.77
CA PHE A 826 -12.26 10.10 -15.51
C PHE A 826 -13.44 9.76 -14.59
N ALA A 827 -13.20 9.00 -13.51
CA ALA A 827 -14.21 8.70 -12.50
C ALA A 827 -14.74 9.98 -11.84
N LEU A 828 -13.87 10.94 -11.54
CA LEU A 828 -14.28 12.23 -10.99
C LEU A 828 -15.06 13.08 -11.99
N VAL A 829 -14.67 13.12 -13.28
CA VAL A 829 -15.44 13.82 -14.33
C VAL A 829 -16.86 13.30 -14.39
N LEU A 830 -17.01 11.98 -14.51
CA LEU A 830 -18.34 11.34 -14.52
C LEU A 830 -19.10 11.65 -13.23
N GLY A 831 -18.40 11.58 -12.11
CA GLY A 831 -18.98 11.81 -10.81
C GLY A 831 -19.48 13.23 -10.60
N ILE A 832 -18.77 14.25 -11.06
CA ILE A 832 -19.22 15.64 -11.01
C ILE A 832 -20.49 15.82 -11.85
N ILE A 833 -20.54 15.25 -13.06
CA ILE A 833 -21.71 15.35 -13.94
C ILE A 833 -22.92 14.64 -13.30
N VAL A 834 -22.73 13.42 -12.82
CA VAL A 834 -23.80 12.63 -12.18
C VAL A 834 -24.25 13.28 -10.88
N GLY A 835 -23.31 13.77 -10.02
CA GLY A 835 -23.61 14.42 -8.75
C GLY A 835 -24.37 15.74 -8.91
N THR A 836 -24.00 16.53 -9.92
CA THR A 836 -24.76 17.74 -10.27
C THR A 836 -26.19 17.41 -10.70
N TYR A 837 -26.37 16.35 -11.47
CA TYR A 837 -27.70 15.86 -11.84
C TYR A 837 -28.47 15.36 -10.61
N SER A 838 -27.85 14.56 -9.76
CA SER A 838 -28.53 13.86 -8.66
C SER A 838 -28.99 14.81 -7.55
N SER A 839 -28.23 15.87 -7.26
CA SER A 839 -28.60 16.88 -6.25
C SER A 839 -29.96 17.53 -6.57
N VAL A 840 -30.23 17.75 -7.86
CA VAL A 840 -31.45 18.39 -8.36
C VAL A 840 -32.54 17.38 -8.64
N PHE A 841 -32.23 16.32 -9.37
CA PHE A 841 -33.21 15.42 -9.97
C PHE A 841 -33.45 14.10 -9.20
N VAL A 842 -32.62 13.81 -8.16
CA VAL A 842 -32.77 12.62 -7.32
C VAL A 842 -33.04 13.01 -5.87
N ALA A 843 -32.15 13.76 -5.24
CA ALA A 843 -32.25 14.09 -3.82
C ALA A 843 -33.52 14.88 -3.48
N SER A 844 -33.82 15.93 -4.26
CA SER A 844 -34.97 16.80 -4.05
C SER A 844 -36.32 16.08 -4.26
N PRO A 845 -36.55 15.28 -5.33
CA PRO A 845 -37.74 14.45 -5.47
C PRO A 845 -37.93 13.40 -4.37
N ILE A 846 -36.84 12.80 -3.86
CA ILE A 846 -36.93 11.82 -2.76
C ILE A 846 -37.47 12.48 -1.49
N VAL A 847 -36.98 13.68 -1.13
CA VAL A 847 -37.53 14.45 0.01
C VAL A 847 -39.01 14.74 -0.19
N TYR A 848 -39.43 15.14 -1.41
CA TYR A 848 -40.84 15.37 -1.74
C TYR A 848 -41.69 14.12 -1.55
N MET A 849 -41.25 12.98 -2.06
CA MET A 849 -41.98 11.71 -1.94
C MET A 849 -42.04 11.21 -0.50
N TRP A 850 -40.97 11.34 0.28
CA TRP A 850 -40.93 10.96 1.70
C TRP A 850 -42.00 11.65 2.51
N HIS A 851 -42.22 12.93 2.28
CA HIS A 851 -43.23 13.74 2.93
C HIS A 851 -44.62 13.71 2.25
N LYS A 852 -44.82 12.82 1.27
CA LYS A 852 -46.08 12.69 0.53
C LYS A 852 -46.61 14.03 0.01
N GLY A 853 -45.71 14.91 -0.44
CA GLY A 853 -46.04 16.23 -0.98
C GLY A 853 -46.36 17.29 0.06
N LYS A 854 -46.26 17.04 1.36
CA LYS A 854 -46.52 18.00 2.43
C LYS A 854 -45.18 18.47 3.01
N ALA A 855 -45.09 19.76 3.36
CA ALA A 855 -43.87 20.27 3.98
C ALA A 855 -43.69 19.61 5.38
N PRO A 856 -42.46 19.22 5.75
CA PRO A 856 -42.20 18.75 7.12
C PRO A 856 -42.51 19.85 8.14
N ARG A 857 -43.08 19.48 9.27
CA ARG A 857 -43.43 20.40 10.37
C ARG A 857 -42.19 20.86 11.13
#